data_555a0c7230a51bab157b84a8369deff1
#
_entry.id   555a0c7230a51bab157b84a8369deff1
#
_cell.length_a   1.000
_cell.length_b   1.000
_cell.length_c   1.000
_cell.angle_alpha   90.00
_cell.angle_beta   90.00
_cell.angle_gamma   90.00
#
_symmetry.space_group_name_H-M   'P 1'
#
loop_
_entity.id
_entity.type
_entity.pdbx_description
1 polymer ?
#
loop_
_entity_poly.entity_id
_entity_poly.type
_entity_poly.pdbx_seq_one_letter_code
_entity_poly.pdbx_strand_id
1 'polypeptide(L)'
;MTKSQAESAVDAWFAGRGWKVFPFQRAVWKAALAGESGLLHANTGAGKTYAVWFAALLRGANRTRRQSSGLRVLWLTPMRALAADTQRSLETSAAELGAAYPDIFGSWSIGARTGDTGSAERARQSKSLPGALVTTPESLSLLLSHAGARDQFKHLDMVIIDEWHELLGSKRGVQVQLALARLRRWNPGLVVWGLSATMGNLDEARAVLLGAGAADRGVLVEGDLRKQIVIDTLVPQNPSRFPWAGHLGLAMMQPVVDEIDQHGSTLVFTNTRPQAELWYQNLIEARPDWAGVVALHHGSLDREVREWVENGLKRGELKAVVCTASLDLGVDFLPVERVLQIGSAKGIARILQRAGRSGHAPGRVSRVTLVPTHSLELLEAAAVKRAVATHRIEARQPPNKPFDVLVQHLVTIALGGGFRDEELYEEVRSSWSYRELTREEWQWALDFVARGGQSLTTYPEYRRVLPDEAGVHRVPDATIGRRHRMSIGTIVSDAQMKVQYVSGGRIGTVEESFIGRMKPGDRFLFSGRILELVRVHEMTAFVKRSESSRGAVSRWSGAKVPLSAELAHAAREELKLASQGIYDGPEMRALVPLFEIQERWSALPSSDVLVVESMKSREGWHLFAYPFAGRSVHTGLASLLAYRVGRVMPSTFSVAVNDYGFELLAPEPVDWEAAFAAETGADVGLFDTDHLLEDVLDSLNATQLSQQRFREVARIAGLVFQGYPGQHKSMRQVQASSSLFFEVFRKHDSGNLLLTQAEREVLEQELELTRLRDTLVELHGRRIAFREVKRATPFGFPLMVARFREKVSTEKLNDRVARMLRELEKAAAA
;
A
#
# COMPACT_ATOMS: atom_id res chain seq x y z
N MET A 1 -10.67 37.52 -27.79
CA MET A 1 -11.12 37.27 -26.39
C MET A 1 -9.89 37.07 -25.53
N THR A 2 -9.82 37.71 -24.40
CA THR A 2 -8.65 37.71 -23.52
C THR A 2 -8.71 36.54 -22.51
N LYS A 3 -7.56 36.14 -21.94
CA LYS A 3 -7.48 35.17 -20.83
C LYS A 3 -8.45 35.52 -19.69
N SER A 4 -8.70 36.76 -19.43
CA SER A 4 -9.63 37.29 -18.42
C SER A 4 -11.09 36.85 -18.60
N GLN A 5 -11.57 36.63 -19.83
CA GLN A 5 -12.95 36.23 -20.11
C GLN A 5 -13.17 34.72 -19.78
N ALA A 6 -12.18 33.86 -20.07
CA ALA A 6 -12.26 32.45 -19.73
C ALA A 6 -12.22 32.25 -18.20
N GLU A 7 -11.38 33.01 -17.50
CA GLU A 7 -11.34 32.97 -16.02
C GLU A 7 -12.66 33.45 -15.42
N SER A 8 -13.26 34.52 -15.95
CA SER A 8 -14.55 35.03 -15.49
C SER A 8 -15.69 34.02 -15.70
N ALA A 9 -15.64 33.26 -16.80
CA ALA A 9 -16.63 32.19 -17.05
C ALA A 9 -16.48 31.03 -16.05
N VAL A 10 -15.25 30.67 -15.68
CA VAL A 10 -14.99 29.68 -14.62
C VAL A 10 -15.49 30.19 -13.25
N ASP A 11 -15.23 31.45 -12.92
CA ASP A 11 -15.72 32.09 -11.68
C ASP A 11 -17.27 32.05 -11.62
N ALA A 12 -17.94 32.33 -12.71
CA ALA A 12 -19.39 32.27 -12.82
C ALA A 12 -19.92 30.83 -12.63
N TRP A 13 -19.19 29.82 -13.14
CA TRP A 13 -19.54 28.41 -12.95
C TRP A 13 -19.47 28.01 -11.46
N PHE A 14 -18.42 28.44 -10.72
CA PHE A 14 -18.33 28.20 -9.26
C PHE A 14 -19.44 28.93 -8.52
N ALA A 15 -19.69 30.20 -8.85
CA ALA A 15 -20.72 31.03 -8.20
C ALA A 15 -22.13 30.45 -8.42
N GLY A 16 -22.43 29.90 -9.59
CA GLY A 16 -23.70 29.22 -9.91
C GLY A 16 -23.98 27.98 -9.03
N ARG A 17 -22.95 27.42 -8.38
CA ARG A 17 -23.07 26.32 -7.41
C ARG A 17 -23.02 26.79 -5.95
N GLY A 18 -22.95 28.08 -5.71
CA GLY A 18 -22.73 28.64 -4.38
C GLY A 18 -21.32 28.39 -3.86
N TRP A 19 -20.37 28.05 -4.72
CA TRP A 19 -18.98 27.79 -4.35
C TRP A 19 -18.10 29.01 -4.58
N LYS A 20 -17.03 29.10 -3.79
CA LYS A 20 -15.98 30.12 -3.97
C LYS A 20 -14.71 29.44 -4.48
N VAL A 21 -14.04 30.10 -5.43
CA VAL A 21 -12.71 29.68 -5.89
C VAL A 21 -11.71 29.94 -4.77
N PHE A 22 -10.96 28.91 -4.39
CA PHE A 22 -9.94 29.02 -3.37
C PHE A 22 -8.63 29.63 -3.88
N PRO A 23 -7.85 30.30 -3.04
CA PRO A 23 -6.56 30.90 -3.43
C PRO A 23 -5.59 29.90 -4.10
N PHE A 24 -5.51 28.68 -3.59
CA PHE A 24 -4.64 27.65 -4.14
C PHE A 24 -5.08 27.20 -5.56
N GLN A 25 -6.40 27.19 -5.86
CA GLN A 25 -6.90 26.88 -7.20
C GLN A 25 -6.44 27.95 -8.20
N ARG A 26 -6.51 29.23 -7.82
CA ARG A 26 -6.00 30.34 -8.65
C ARG A 26 -4.48 30.27 -8.82
N ALA A 27 -3.73 29.87 -7.78
CA ALA A 27 -2.29 29.70 -7.88
C ALA A 27 -1.93 28.61 -8.91
N VAL A 28 -2.65 27.48 -8.90
CA VAL A 28 -2.49 26.40 -9.90
C VAL A 28 -2.83 26.90 -11.30
N TRP A 29 -3.95 27.64 -11.48
CA TRP A 29 -4.32 28.20 -12.80
C TRP A 29 -3.25 29.15 -13.33
N LYS A 30 -2.77 30.06 -12.50
CA LYS A 30 -1.72 31.03 -12.87
C LYS A 30 -0.43 30.31 -13.30
N ALA A 31 0.04 29.35 -12.49
CA ALA A 31 1.26 28.59 -12.79
C ALA A 31 1.10 27.75 -14.06
N ALA A 32 0.00 27.00 -14.20
CA ALA A 32 -0.25 26.18 -15.38
C ALA A 32 -0.39 27.02 -16.65
N LEU A 33 -1.03 28.20 -16.60
CA LEU A 33 -1.14 29.12 -17.75
C LEU A 33 0.23 29.71 -18.13
N ALA A 34 1.14 29.89 -17.17
CA ALA A 34 2.54 30.26 -17.41
C ALA A 34 3.37 29.11 -18.02
N GLY A 35 2.84 27.89 -18.10
CA GLY A 35 3.57 26.71 -18.57
C GLY A 35 4.36 26.01 -17.49
N GLU A 36 4.12 26.32 -16.23
CA GLU A 36 4.83 25.72 -15.08
C GLU A 36 4.19 24.38 -14.68
N SER A 37 5.05 23.43 -14.33
CA SER A 37 4.68 22.15 -13.76
C SER A 37 4.78 22.18 -12.24
N GLY A 38 4.04 21.34 -11.53
CA GLY A 38 4.09 21.37 -10.07
C GLY A 38 3.39 20.23 -9.35
N LEU A 39 3.36 20.37 -8.03
CA LEU A 39 2.63 19.51 -7.11
C LEU A 39 1.61 20.35 -6.33
N LEU A 40 0.35 19.91 -6.35
CA LEU A 40 -0.70 20.46 -5.50
C LEU A 40 -0.92 19.54 -4.31
N HIS A 41 -0.64 20.05 -3.13
CA HIS A 41 -0.92 19.37 -1.87
C HIS A 41 -2.10 20.03 -1.16
N ALA A 42 -3.19 19.30 -0.95
CA ALA A 42 -4.34 19.78 -0.20
C ALA A 42 -5.17 18.59 0.32
N ASN A 43 -5.90 18.81 1.40
CA ASN A 43 -6.75 17.80 2.02
C ASN A 43 -7.77 17.18 1.05
N THR A 44 -8.23 15.96 1.36
CA THR A 44 -9.31 15.32 0.60
C THR A 44 -10.59 16.15 0.68
N GLY A 45 -11.31 16.29 -0.43
CA GLY A 45 -12.52 17.11 -0.52
C GLY A 45 -12.27 18.63 -0.64
N ALA A 46 -11.01 19.07 -0.77
CA ALA A 46 -10.66 20.48 -0.96
C ALA A 46 -10.89 21.01 -2.37
N GLY A 47 -11.28 20.17 -3.33
CA GLY A 47 -11.47 20.59 -4.74
C GLY A 47 -10.18 20.61 -5.58
N LYS A 48 -9.21 19.73 -5.25
CA LYS A 48 -7.97 19.54 -6.03
C LYS A 48 -8.24 19.20 -7.50
N THR A 49 -9.20 18.32 -7.76
CA THR A 49 -9.60 17.91 -9.12
C THR A 49 -9.96 19.12 -9.96
N TYR A 50 -10.78 20.02 -9.41
CA TYR A 50 -11.18 21.24 -10.11
C TYR A 50 -10.02 22.24 -10.27
N ALA A 51 -9.07 22.31 -9.33
CA ALA A 51 -7.90 23.16 -9.49
C ALA A 51 -7.13 22.84 -10.78
N VAL A 52 -6.78 21.57 -11.01
CA VAL A 52 -5.99 21.17 -12.18
C VAL A 52 -6.84 20.99 -13.45
N TRP A 53 -8.09 20.54 -13.31
CA TRP A 53 -8.99 20.39 -14.47
C TRP A 53 -9.33 21.75 -15.10
N PHE A 54 -9.70 22.75 -14.30
CA PHE A 54 -9.95 24.10 -14.83
C PHE A 54 -8.68 24.76 -15.37
N ALA A 55 -7.50 24.46 -14.81
CA ALA A 55 -6.23 24.85 -15.42
C ALA A 55 -6.10 24.28 -16.85
N ALA A 56 -6.43 23.00 -17.05
CA ALA A 56 -6.40 22.36 -18.35
C ALA A 56 -7.43 22.96 -19.33
N LEU A 57 -8.65 23.22 -18.87
CA LEU A 57 -9.69 23.90 -19.67
C LEU A 57 -9.28 25.32 -20.06
N LEU A 58 -8.72 26.10 -19.14
CA LEU A 58 -8.23 27.48 -19.40
C LEU A 58 -7.06 27.48 -20.38
N ARG A 59 -6.14 26.52 -20.32
CA ARG A 59 -5.07 26.32 -21.30
C ARG A 59 -5.63 26.00 -22.69
N GLY A 60 -6.74 25.25 -22.73
CA GLY A 60 -7.44 24.91 -23.97
C GLY A 60 -8.38 25.98 -24.51
N ALA A 61 -8.68 27.01 -23.73
CA ALA A 61 -9.61 28.09 -24.13
C ALA A 61 -9.18 28.84 -25.39
N ASN A 62 -10.17 29.27 -26.17
CA ASN A 62 -9.96 30.05 -27.42
C ASN A 62 -9.22 29.30 -28.54
N ARG A 63 -9.16 27.97 -28.51
CA ARG A 63 -8.58 27.19 -29.60
C ARG A 63 -9.62 26.85 -30.66
N THR A 64 -9.20 26.92 -31.94
CA THR A 64 -10.08 26.52 -33.05
C THR A 64 -10.35 25.00 -33.02
N ARG A 65 -11.50 24.57 -33.59
CA ARG A 65 -11.88 23.12 -33.70
C ARG A 65 -10.76 22.25 -34.29
N ARG A 66 -9.97 22.81 -35.25
CA ARG A 66 -8.85 22.09 -35.90
C ARG A 66 -7.66 21.90 -34.95
N GLN A 67 -7.47 22.82 -33.99
CA GLN A 67 -6.42 22.77 -32.98
C GLN A 67 -6.83 21.91 -31.73
N SER A 68 -8.11 21.54 -31.63
CA SER A 68 -8.68 20.76 -30.53
C SER A 68 -8.84 19.26 -30.85
N SER A 69 -8.39 18.79 -32.02
CA SER A 69 -8.45 17.35 -32.35
C SER A 69 -7.28 16.59 -31.71
N GLY A 70 -7.56 15.39 -31.16
CA GLY A 70 -6.59 14.50 -30.51
C GLY A 70 -6.45 14.72 -29.00
N LEU A 71 -5.63 13.87 -28.40
CA LEU A 71 -5.44 13.85 -26.95
C LEU A 71 -4.65 15.08 -26.48
N ARG A 72 -5.25 15.84 -25.55
CA ARG A 72 -4.69 17.06 -24.98
C ARG A 72 -4.35 16.94 -23.51
N VAL A 73 -5.20 16.24 -22.79
CA VAL A 73 -5.06 16.03 -21.34
C VAL A 73 -5.03 14.55 -21.04
N LEU A 74 -3.99 14.13 -20.34
CA LEU A 74 -3.87 12.79 -19.83
C LEU A 74 -3.99 12.82 -18.29
N TRP A 75 -4.97 12.10 -17.76
CA TRP A 75 -5.21 11.99 -16.32
C TRP A 75 -4.88 10.58 -15.85
N LEU A 76 -3.87 10.45 -14.99
CA LEU A 76 -3.45 9.17 -14.43
C LEU A 76 -4.00 9.00 -13.02
N THR A 77 -4.66 7.88 -12.77
CA THR A 77 -5.18 7.51 -11.45
C THR A 77 -4.57 6.19 -10.96
N PRO A 78 -4.33 6.01 -9.66
CA PRO A 78 -3.79 4.75 -9.15
C PRO A 78 -4.79 3.59 -9.20
N MET A 79 -6.09 3.86 -9.26
CA MET A 79 -7.15 2.84 -9.17
C MET A 79 -8.19 2.98 -10.27
N ARG A 80 -8.72 1.83 -10.73
CA ARG A 80 -9.75 1.77 -11.78
C ARG A 80 -11.09 2.40 -11.35
N ALA A 81 -11.49 2.21 -10.09
CA ALA A 81 -12.70 2.81 -9.54
C ALA A 81 -12.64 4.35 -9.59
N LEU A 82 -11.50 4.93 -9.20
CA LEU A 82 -11.28 6.37 -9.27
C LEU A 82 -11.39 6.89 -10.71
N ALA A 83 -10.95 6.13 -11.71
CA ALA A 83 -11.00 6.56 -13.10
C ALA A 83 -12.42 6.84 -13.60
N ALA A 84 -13.40 6.03 -13.22
CA ALA A 84 -14.80 6.21 -13.63
C ALA A 84 -15.46 7.44 -12.96
N ASP A 85 -15.16 7.68 -11.68
CA ASP A 85 -15.69 8.85 -10.96
C ASP A 85 -15.02 10.14 -11.45
N THR A 86 -13.70 10.13 -11.66
CA THR A 86 -12.97 11.25 -12.27
C THR A 86 -13.54 11.56 -13.64
N GLN A 87 -13.69 10.58 -14.53
CA GLN A 87 -14.26 10.80 -15.86
C GLN A 87 -15.60 11.54 -15.78
N ARG A 88 -16.54 11.07 -14.95
CA ARG A 88 -17.87 11.70 -14.78
C ARG A 88 -17.77 13.14 -14.30
N SER A 89 -16.90 13.42 -13.35
CA SER A 89 -16.67 14.78 -12.83
C SER A 89 -16.12 15.73 -13.90
N LEU A 90 -15.15 15.25 -14.70
CA LEU A 90 -14.60 16.02 -15.82
C LEU A 90 -15.64 16.27 -16.91
N GLU A 91 -16.42 15.25 -17.28
CA GLU A 91 -17.49 15.34 -18.30
C GLU A 91 -18.55 16.36 -17.91
N THR A 92 -19.05 16.31 -16.68
CA THR A 92 -20.10 17.21 -16.19
C THR A 92 -19.66 18.66 -16.28
N SER A 93 -18.49 18.99 -15.72
CA SER A 93 -17.99 20.37 -15.70
C SER A 93 -17.64 20.91 -17.10
N ALA A 94 -17.06 20.05 -17.96
CA ALA A 94 -16.74 20.44 -19.33
C ALA A 94 -17.99 20.64 -20.19
N ALA A 95 -19.02 19.77 -20.04
CA ALA A 95 -20.29 19.90 -20.77
C ALA A 95 -21.05 21.18 -20.38
N GLU A 96 -21.10 21.50 -19.10
CA GLU A 96 -21.76 22.70 -18.60
C GLU A 96 -21.07 24.00 -19.06
N LEU A 97 -19.73 24.06 -18.97
CA LEU A 97 -18.96 25.20 -19.47
C LEU A 97 -19.06 25.32 -20.99
N GLY A 98 -18.99 24.20 -21.72
CA GLY A 98 -19.14 24.17 -23.16
C GLY A 98 -20.54 24.62 -23.62
N ALA A 99 -21.59 24.28 -22.88
CA ALA A 99 -22.94 24.73 -23.15
C ALA A 99 -23.15 26.24 -22.85
N ALA A 100 -22.59 26.72 -21.72
CA ALA A 100 -22.73 28.11 -21.31
C ALA A 100 -21.81 29.06 -22.11
N TYR A 101 -20.65 28.59 -22.52
CA TYR A 101 -19.61 29.42 -23.20
C TYR A 101 -18.97 28.64 -24.37
N PRO A 102 -19.76 28.31 -25.42
CA PRO A 102 -19.31 27.45 -26.52
C PRO A 102 -18.14 28.04 -27.33
N ASP A 103 -18.05 29.35 -27.44
CA ASP A 103 -16.96 30.02 -28.14
C ASP A 103 -15.64 30.01 -27.38
N ILE A 104 -15.65 29.80 -26.07
CA ILE A 104 -14.48 29.78 -25.20
C ILE A 104 -13.97 28.35 -24.99
N PHE A 105 -14.83 27.46 -24.57
CA PHE A 105 -14.44 26.11 -24.16
C PHE A 105 -14.76 25.02 -25.18
N GLY A 106 -15.73 25.31 -26.11
CA GLY A 106 -16.13 24.34 -27.12
C GLY A 106 -16.67 23.02 -26.52
N SER A 107 -16.52 21.94 -27.28
CA SER A 107 -16.87 20.58 -26.83
C SER A 107 -15.64 19.77 -26.55
N TRP A 108 -15.57 19.19 -25.36
CA TRP A 108 -14.53 18.23 -24.98
C TRP A 108 -15.04 16.81 -25.12
N SER A 109 -14.26 15.94 -25.79
CA SER A 109 -14.45 14.50 -25.71
C SER A 109 -13.62 13.97 -24.56
N ILE A 110 -14.27 13.29 -23.62
CA ILE A 110 -13.63 12.74 -22.43
C ILE A 110 -13.88 11.22 -22.41
N GLY A 111 -12.91 10.44 -22.03
CA GLY A 111 -13.05 8.98 -21.95
C GLY A 111 -12.13 8.37 -20.92
N ALA A 112 -12.42 7.13 -20.54
CA ALA A 112 -11.55 6.34 -19.68
C ALA A 112 -10.99 5.12 -20.41
N ARG A 113 -9.72 4.79 -20.11
CA ARG A 113 -9.08 3.56 -20.57
C ARG A 113 -8.38 2.86 -19.42
N THR A 114 -9.02 1.80 -18.93
CA THR A 114 -8.54 0.96 -17.84
C THR A 114 -8.69 -0.51 -18.20
N GLY A 115 -8.32 -1.41 -17.29
CA GLY A 115 -8.59 -2.84 -17.44
C GLY A 115 -10.07 -3.18 -17.62
N ASP A 116 -10.97 -2.32 -17.16
CA ASP A 116 -12.43 -2.53 -17.18
C ASP A 116 -13.12 -1.91 -18.40
N THR A 117 -12.40 -1.16 -19.25
CA THR A 117 -12.94 -0.57 -20.49
C THR A 117 -13.37 -1.65 -21.46
N GLY A 118 -14.61 -1.57 -21.98
CA GLY A 118 -15.17 -2.54 -22.90
C GLY A 118 -14.43 -2.62 -24.24
N SER A 119 -14.54 -3.74 -24.93
CA SER A 119 -13.83 -4.01 -26.20
C SER A 119 -14.19 -3.03 -27.31
N ALA A 120 -15.46 -2.65 -27.44
CA ALA A 120 -15.94 -1.69 -28.44
C ALA A 120 -15.30 -0.30 -28.22
N GLU A 121 -15.27 0.17 -26.96
CA GLU A 121 -14.65 1.45 -26.62
C GLU A 121 -13.13 1.41 -26.84
N ARG A 122 -12.47 0.32 -26.48
CA ARG A 122 -11.04 0.13 -26.76
C ARG A 122 -10.74 0.17 -28.27
N ALA A 123 -11.58 -0.44 -29.10
CA ALA A 123 -11.43 -0.40 -30.55
C ALA A 123 -11.61 1.02 -31.10
N ARG A 124 -12.58 1.79 -30.57
CA ARG A 124 -12.77 3.20 -30.93
C ARG A 124 -11.55 4.04 -30.56
N GLN A 125 -11.06 3.93 -29.34
CA GLN A 125 -9.91 4.65 -28.81
C GLN A 125 -8.59 4.24 -29.48
N SER A 126 -8.50 3.05 -30.04
CA SER A 126 -7.32 2.63 -30.82
C SER A 126 -7.20 3.38 -32.15
N LYS A 127 -8.32 3.88 -32.69
CA LYS A 127 -8.33 4.73 -33.91
C LYS A 127 -8.09 6.20 -33.57
N SER A 128 -8.70 6.71 -32.51
CA SER A 128 -8.58 8.10 -32.07
C SER A 128 -8.84 8.21 -30.58
N LEU A 129 -7.87 8.75 -29.85
CA LEU A 129 -8.02 9.05 -28.43
C LEU A 129 -8.94 10.27 -28.22
N PRO A 130 -9.68 10.33 -27.10
CA PRO A 130 -10.47 11.51 -26.75
C PRO A 130 -9.58 12.70 -26.40
N GLY A 131 -10.16 13.91 -26.34
CA GLY A 131 -9.44 15.14 -25.97
C GLY A 131 -8.88 15.11 -24.55
N ALA A 132 -9.58 14.46 -23.62
CA ALA A 132 -9.07 14.11 -22.29
C ALA A 132 -9.26 12.61 -22.03
N LEU A 133 -8.20 11.95 -21.57
CA LEU A 133 -8.19 10.52 -21.29
C LEU A 133 -7.83 10.26 -19.83
N VAL A 134 -8.74 9.63 -19.09
CA VAL A 134 -8.48 9.13 -17.73
C VAL A 134 -7.99 7.68 -17.82
N THR A 135 -6.85 7.37 -17.21
CA THR A 135 -6.22 6.05 -17.36
C THR A 135 -5.41 5.64 -16.11
N THR A 136 -4.86 4.43 -16.13
CA THR A 136 -3.94 3.91 -15.08
C THR A 136 -2.52 3.78 -15.65
N PRO A 137 -1.48 3.70 -14.79
CA PRO A 137 -0.10 3.53 -15.23
C PRO A 137 0.10 2.35 -16.19
N GLU A 138 -0.52 1.21 -15.89
CA GLU A 138 -0.44 -0.01 -16.70
C GLU A 138 -1.07 0.19 -18.08
N SER A 139 -2.23 0.86 -18.13
CA SER A 139 -2.92 1.13 -19.40
C SER A 139 -2.17 2.16 -20.23
N LEU A 140 -1.49 3.13 -19.61
CA LEU A 140 -0.61 4.07 -20.31
C LEU A 140 0.58 3.33 -20.94
N SER A 141 1.25 2.45 -20.19
CA SER A 141 2.36 1.64 -20.74
C SER A 141 1.89 0.76 -21.91
N LEU A 142 0.67 0.22 -21.81
CA LEU A 142 0.06 -0.52 -22.94
C LEU A 142 -0.15 0.40 -24.16
N LEU A 143 -0.63 1.63 -23.98
CA LEU A 143 -0.77 2.61 -25.07
C LEU A 143 0.60 2.95 -25.69
N LEU A 144 1.62 3.17 -24.88
CA LEU A 144 2.99 3.45 -25.35
C LEU A 144 3.61 2.26 -26.13
N SER A 145 3.12 1.04 -25.95
CA SER A 145 3.57 -0.15 -26.70
C SER A 145 3.00 -0.26 -28.12
N HIS A 146 2.15 0.66 -28.56
CA HIS A 146 1.62 0.63 -29.92
C HIS A 146 2.49 1.47 -30.86
N ALA A 147 2.72 0.98 -32.07
CA ALA A 147 3.59 1.63 -33.08
C ALA A 147 3.17 3.08 -33.41
N GLY A 148 1.88 3.39 -33.33
CA GLY A 148 1.35 4.76 -33.55
C GLY A 148 1.28 5.63 -32.30
N ALA A 149 1.89 5.23 -31.17
CA ALA A 149 1.78 5.97 -29.92
C ALA A 149 2.23 7.43 -30.04
N ARG A 150 3.38 7.69 -30.69
CA ARG A 150 3.90 9.04 -30.87
C ARG A 150 2.88 9.98 -31.52
N ASP A 151 2.17 9.51 -32.57
CA ASP A 151 1.17 10.32 -33.25
C ASP A 151 -0.08 10.57 -32.40
N GLN A 152 -0.48 9.58 -31.58
CA GLN A 152 -1.61 9.72 -30.66
C GLN A 152 -1.34 10.75 -29.56
N PHE A 153 -0.10 10.84 -29.08
CA PHE A 153 0.31 11.73 -28.00
C PHE A 153 0.95 13.06 -28.47
N LYS A 154 1.09 13.31 -29.77
CA LYS A 154 1.79 14.51 -30.30
C LYS A 154 1.16 15.86 -29.93
N HIS A 155 -0.10 15.89 -29.54
CA HIS A 155 -0.82 17.09 -29.15
C HIS A 155 -1.04 17.20 -27.64
N LEU A 156 -0.41 16.32 -26.86
CA LEU A 156 -0.54 16.30 -25.40
C LEU A 156 0.04 17.60 -24.81
N ASP A 157 -0.79 18.33 -24.08
CA ASP A 157 -0.49 19.64 -23.51
C ASP A 157 -0.31 19.57 -21.99
N MET A 158 -1.06 18.66 -21.34
CA MET A 158 -1.01 18.53 -19.86
C MET A 158 -1.18 17.09 -19.42
N VAL A 159 -0.38 16.69 -18.42
CA VAL A 159 -0.54 15.42 -17.70
C VAL A 159 -0.84 15.71 -16.23
N ILE A 160 -1.85 15.05 -15.72
CA ILE A 160 -2.27 15.14 -14.32
C ILE A 160 -2.10 13.77 -13.67
N ILE A 161 -1.38 13.72 -12.54
CA ILE A 161 -1.17 12.50 -11.77
C ILE A 161 -1.96 12.62 -10.48
N ASP A 162 -3.07 11.91 -10.42
CA ASP A 162 -3.93 11.90 -9.25
C ASP A 162 -3.39 10.97 -8.16
N GLU A 163 -3.62 11.34 -6.91
CA GLU A 163 -3.17 10.60 -5.72
C GLU A 163 -1.69 10.20 -5.81
N TRP A 164 -0.81 11.15 -6.18
CA TRP A 164 0.61 10.91 -6.41
C TRP A 164 1.29 10.23 -5.22
N HIS A 165 0.88 10.54 -4.00
CA HIS A 165 1.38 9.91 -2.78
C HIS A 165 1.16 8.38 -2.72
N GLU A 166 0.18 7.83 -3.44
CA GLU A 166 -0.04 6.38 -3.54
C GLU A 166 0.87 5.71 -4.58
N LEU A 167 1.34 6.46 -5.55
CA LEU A 167 2.21 5.97 -6.61
C LEU A 167 3.69 6.10 -6.26
N LEU A 168 4.08 7.20 -5.62
CA LEU A 168 5.45 7.63 -5.38
C LEU A 168 6.35 6.52 -4.82
N GLY A 169 5.94 5.85 -3.75
CA GLY A 169 6.72 4.80 -3.08
C GLY A 169 6.60 3.41 -3.71
N SER A 170 6.21 3.31 -4.97
CA SER A 170 5.94 2.02 -5.62
C SER A 170 6.56 1.92 -7.02
N LYS A 171 6.74 0.69 -7.51
CA LYS A 171 7.16 0.44 -8.90
C LYS A 171 6.17 1.02 -9.94
N ARG A 172 4.90 1.22 -9.56
CA ARG A 172 3.92 1.91 -10.40
C ARG A 172 4.27 3.39 -10.58
N GLY A 173 4.77 4.05 -9.54
CA GLY A 173 5.29 5.41 -9.61
C GLY A 173 6.51 5.51 -10.52
N VAL A 174 7.41 4.52 -10.48
CA VAL A 174 8.55 4.45 -11.40
C VAL A 174 8.07 4.27 -12.86
N GLN A 175 7.07 3.43 -13.09
CA GLN A 175 6.45 3.27 -14.41
C GLN A 175 5.86 4.61 -14.92
N VAL A 176 5.26 5.41 -14.04
CA VAL A 176 4.78 6.77 -14.38
C VAL A 176 5.95 7.70 -14.70
N GLN A 177 7.03 7.68 -13.92
CA GLN A 177 8.22 8.50 -14.18
C GLN A 177 8.81 8.24 -15.57
N LEU A 178 8.98 6.96 -15.95
CA LEU A 178 9.46 6.56 -17.27
C LEU A 178 8.51 6.97 -18.39
N ALA A 179 7.20 6.82 -18.18
CA ALA A 179 6.20 7.28 -19.14
C ALA A 179 6.24 8.82 -19.32
N LEU A 180 6.39 9.58 -18.23
CA LEU A 180 6.53 11.04 -18.27
C LEU A 180 7.81 11.47 -18.99
N ALA A 181 8.94 10.77 -18.79
CA ALA A 181 10.18 11.04 -19.51
C ALA A 181 9.95 10.91 -21.04
N ARG A 182 9.30 9.81 -21.49
CA ARG A 182 8.93 9.60 -22.89
C ARG A 182 8.00 10.69 -23.40
N LEU A 183 6.95 11.03 -22.68
CA LEU A 183 5.96 12.03 -23.11
C LEU A 183 6.56 13.44 -23.21
N ARG A 184 7.46 13.81 -22.28
CA ARG A 184 8.21 15.08 -22.32
C ARG A 184 9.15 15.16 -23.53
N ARG A 185 9.81 14.05 -23.87
CA ARG A 185 10.66 14.00 -25.07
C ARG A 185 9.85 14.23 -26.35
N TRP A 186 8.62 13.70 -26.42
CA TRP A 186 7.74 13.94 -27.56
C TRP A 186 7.11 15.34 -27.53
N ASN A 187 6.90 15.92 -26.36
CA ASN A 187 6.24 17.21 -26.14
C ASN A 187 7.08 18.07 -25.17
N PRO A 188 8.10 18.80 -25.63
CA PRO A 188 8.99 19.58 -24.76
C PRO A 188 8.28 20.65 -23.91
N GLY A 189 7.11 21.14 -24.34
CA GLY A 189 6.26 22.09 -23.60
C GLY A 189 5.22 21.44 -22.69
N LEU A 190 5.32 20.14 -22.42
CA LEU A 190 4.35 19.41 -21.61
C LEU A 190 4.32 19.91 -20.16
N VAL A 191 3.13 20.27 -19.69
CA VAL A 191 2.90 20.67 -18.29
C VAL A 191 2.43 19.45 -17.48
N VAL A 192 3.06 19.22 -16.32
CA VAL A 192 2.77 18.08 -15.46
C VAL A 192 2.37 18.57 -14.07
N TRP A 193 1.21 18.11 -13.58
CA TRP A 193 0.73 18.40 -12.24
C TRP A 193 0.43 17.12 -11.46
N GLY A 194 0.99 17.01 -10.25
CA GLY A 194 0.63 15.98 -9.29
C GLY A 194 -0.39 16.48 -8.28
N LEU A 195 -1.28 15.59 -7.84
CA LEU A 195 -2.20 15.83 -6.73
C LEU A 195 -1.84 14.94 -5.56
N SER A 196 -1.74 15.52 -4.36
CA SER A 196 -1.43 14.80 -3.14
C SER A 196 -2.31 15.26 -1.98
N ALA A 197 -2.62 14.36 -1.04
CA ALA A 197 -3.44 14.67 0.11
C ALA A 197 -2.66 14.57 1.45
N THR A 198 -1.90 13.50 1.66
CA THR A 198 -1.28 13.19 2.96
C THR A 198 0.12 12.63 2.75
N MET A 199 1.13 13.46 2.97
CA MET A 199 2.54 13.10 2.77
C MET A 199 3.48 14.07 3.49
N GLY A 200 4.57 13.57 4.07
CA GLY A 200 5.51 14.37 4.85
C GLY A 200 6.61 15.04 4.01
N ASN A 201 7.05 14.44 2.88
CA ASN A 201 8.19 14.91 2.08
C ASN A 201 7.76 15.53 0.73
N LEU A 202 7.10 16.68 0.78
CA LEU A 202 6.49 17.34 -0.39
C LEU A 202 7.51 17.78 -1.45
N ASP A 203 8.65 18.34 -1.05
CA ASP A 203 9.68 18.80 -1.98
C ASP A 203 10.30 17.64 -2.76
N GLU A 204 10.61 16.53 -2.08
CA GLU A 204 11.10 15.31 -2.75
C GLU A 204 10.03 14.74 -3.68
N ALA A 205 8.77 14.69 -3.24
CA ALA A 205 7.66 14.20 -4.06
C ALA A 205 7.46 15.01 -5.34
N ARG A 206 7.64 16.34 -5.26
CA ARG A 206 7.66 17.25 -6.42
C ARG A 206 8.85 16.94 -7.34
N ALA A 207 10.05 16.79 -6.78
CA ALA A 207 11.25 16.47 -7.53
C ALA A 207 11.14 15.13 -8.27
N VAL A 208 10.63 14.09 -7.61
CA VAL A 208 10.38 12.76 -8.21
C VAL A 208 9.38 12.84 -9.37
N LEU A 209 8.31 13.61 -9.22
CA LEU A 209 7.31 13.82 -10.27
C LEU A 209 7.89 14.52 -11.49
N LEU A 210 8.71 15.52 -11.26
CA LEU A 210 9.23 16.39 -12.33
C LEU A 210 10.49 15.81 -12.98
N GLY A 211 11.19 14.87 -12.33
CA GLY A 211 12.41 14.26 -12.80
C GLY A 211 13.67 15.08 -12.51
N ALA A 212 14.84 14.48 -12.73
CA ALA A 212 16.13 15.00 -12.30
C ALA A 212 16.47 16.39 -12.87
N GLY A 213 16.09 16.70 -14.10
CA GLY A 213 16.42 17.97 -14.78
C GLY A 213 15.48 19.14 -14.49
N ALA A 214 14.37 18.92 -13.78
CA ALA A 214 13.31 19.90 -13.54
C ALA A 214 12.90 20.01 -12.07
N ALA A 215 13.59 19.31 -11.19
CA ALA A 215 13.27 19.23 -9.75
C ALA A 215 13.19 20.62 -9.09
N ASP A 216 14.13 21.51 -9.39
CA ASP A 216 14.23 22.85 -8.79
C ASP A 216 13.32 23.90 -9.42
N ARG A 217 12.71 23.61 -10.58
CA ARG A 217 11.89 24.55 -11.33
C ARG A 217 10.38 24.36 -11.14
N GLY A 218 9.98 23.34 -10.40
CA GLY A 218 8.58 23.03 -10.18
C GLY A 218 7.96 23.87 -9.07
N VAL A 219 6.66 24.14 -9.21
CA VAL A 219 5.88 24.87 -8.21
C VAL A 219 5.28 23.88 -7.20
N LEU A 220 5.43 24.19 -5.91
CA LEU A 220 4.65 23.56 -4.85
C LEU A 220 3.50 24.50 -4.48
N VAL A 221 2.26 24.01 -4.60
CA VAL A 221 1.07 24.74 -4.16
C VAL A 221 0.44 23.98 -2.99
N GLU A 222 0.34 24.65 -1.86
CA GLU A 222 -0.32 24.09 -0.67
C GLU A 222 -1.70 24.74 -0.49
N GLY A 223 -2.71 23.87 -0.41
CA GLY A 223 -4.07 24.30 -0.12
C GLY A 223 -4.30 24.34 1.40
N ASP A 224 -4.03 25.51 2.02
CA ASP A 224 -4.30 25.74 3.43
C ASP A 224 -5.82 25.91 3.69
N LEU A 225 -6.56 24.84 3.51
CA LEU A 225 -7.91 24.73 4.03
C LEU A 225 -7.81 24.01 5.37
N ARG A 226 -7.87 24.79 6.47
CA ARG A 226 -7.92 24.24 7.82
C ARG A 226 -9.20 23.40 7.99
N LYS A 227 -9.17 22.17 7.46
CA LYS A 227 -10.21 21.20 7.68
C LYS A 227 -10.06 20.67 9.10
N GLN A 228 -11.05 20.91 9.94
CA GLN A 228 -11.06 20.36 11.28
C GLN A 228 -11.19 18.83 11.18
N ILE A 229 -10.16 18.12 11.67
CA ILE A 229 -10.16 16.66 11.78
C ILE A 229 -10.28 16.33 13.28
N VAL A 230 -11.31 15.56 13.63
CA VAL A 230 -11.52 15.04 14.97
C VAL A 230 -11.16 13.56 14.98
N ILE A 231 -10.23 13.19 15.85
CA ILE A 231 -9.82 11.81 16.07
C ILE A 231 -10.26 11.41 17.46
N ASP A 232 -11.28 10.56 17.52
CA ASP A 232 -11.82 10.02 18.76
C ASP A 232 -11.34 8.57 18.95
N THR A 233 -11.54 8.02 20.15
CA THR A 233 -11.25 6.62 20.45
C THR A 233 -12.40 6.05 21.27
N LEU A 234 -12.92 4.88 20.87
CA LEU A 234 -13.81 4.10 21.73
C LEU A 234 -12.96 3.43 22.81
N VAL A 235 -13.00 4.01 24.00
CA VAL A 235 -12.30 3.43 25.15
C VAL A 235 -13.14 2.30 25.74
N PRO A 236 -12.55 1.12 26.05
CA PRO A 236 -13.28 0.03 26.70
C PRO A 236 -13.89 0.47 28.03
N GLN A 237 -15.13 0.07 28.28
CA GLN A 237 -15.82 0.39 29.56
C GLN A 237 -15.09 -0.19 30.76
N ASN A 238 -14.39 -1.31 30.60
CA ASN A 238 -13.62 -1.97 31.64
C ASN A 238 -12.17 -2.20 31.21
N PRO A 239 -11.31 -1.16 31.25
CA PRO A 239 -9.94 -1.25 30.77
C PRO A 239 -9.10 -2.36 31.42
N SER A 240 -9.33 -2.66 32.69
CA SER A 240 -8.64 -3.71 33.45
C SER A 240 -8.91 -5.12 32.93
N ARG A 241 -10.03 -5.32 32.22
CA ARG A 241 -10.42 -6.59 31.61
C ARG A 241 -10.25 -6.60 30.09
N PHE A 242 -9.74 -5.52 29.52
CA PHE A 242 -9.49 -5.45 28.09
C PHE A 242 -8.31 -6.36 27.71
N PRO A 243 -8.40 -7.16 26.65
CA PRO A 243 -7.40 -8.17 26.35
C PRO A 243 -6.03 -7.57 26.07
N TRP A 244 -4.98 -8.15 26.66
CA TRP A 244 -3.59 -7.76 26.42
C TRP A 244 -3.14 -8.09 25.00
N ALA A 245 -3.73 -9.13 24.40
CA ALA A 245 -3.48 -9.53 23.01
C ALA A 245 -4.79 -9.88 22.30
N GLY A 246 -4.91 -9.46 21.07
CA GLY A 246 -6.08 -9.71 20.25
C GLY A 246 -5.88 -9.21 18.82
N HIS A 247 -6.85 -9.41 17.94
CA HIS A 247 -6.81 -8.90 16.56
C HIS A 247 -8.19 -8.79 15.92
N LEU A 248 -9.21 -9.35 16.53
CA LEU A 248 -10.57 -9.35 15.96
C LEU A 248 -11.40 -8.16 16.42
N GLY A 249 -11.12 -7.64 17.62
CA GLY A 249 -11.79 -6.47 18.18
C GLY A 249 -13.25 -6.71 18.63
N LEU A 250 -13.71 -7.97 18.68
CA LEU A 250 -15.11 -8.32 19.01
C LEU A 250 -15.52 -7.91 20.43
N ALA A 251 -14.57 -7.69 21.34
CA ALA A 251 -14.83 -7.10 22.66
C ALA A 251 -15.43 -5.70 22.58
N MET A 252 -15.24 -5.00 21.44
CA MET A 252 -15.76 -3.65 21.17
C MET A 252 -17.06 -3.68 20.35
N MET A 253 -17.69 -4.84 20.16
CA MET A 253 -18.87 -4.99 19.28
C MET A 253 -20.02 -4.06 19.72
N GLN A 254 -20.41 -4.10 20.99
CA GLN A 254 -21.53 -3.30 21.48
C GLN A 254 -21.25 -1.78 21.36
N PRO A 255 -20.08 -1.25 21.77
CA PRO A 255 -19.75 0.16 21.55
C PRO A 255 -19.77 0.57 20.07
N VAL A 256 -19.36 -0.32 19.16
CA VAL A 256 -19.43 -0.06 17.71
C VAL A 256 -20.86 -0.07 17.20
N VAL A 257 -21.71 -0.99 17.66
CA VAL A 257 -23.14 -1.00 17.34
C VAL A 257 -23.82 0.30 17.79
N ASP A 258 -23.55 0.72 19.02
CA ASP A 258 -24.10 1.96 19.60
C ASP A 258 -23.67 3.19 18.79
N GLU A 259 -22.41 3.24 18.35
CA GLU A 259 -21.87 4.31 17.53
C GLU A 259 -22.50 4.36 16.13
N ILE A 260 -22.69 3.21 15.50
CA ILE A 260 -23.36 3.11 14.19
C ILE A 260 -24.85 3.51 14.32
N ASP A 261 -25.50 3.15 15.41
CA ASP A 261 -26.93 3.41 15.61
C ASP A 261 -27.25 4.91 15.69
N GLN A 262 -26.31 5.70 16.25
CA GLN A 262 -26.43 7.15 16.44
C GLN A 262 -26.22 7.96 15.14
N HIS A 263 -25.73 7.34 14.05
CA HIS A 263 -25.35 8.05 12.82
C HIS A 263 -26.12 7.51 11.61
N GLY A 264 -26.29 8.36 10.59
CA GLY A 264 -27.02 8.02 9.36
C GLY A 264 -26.23 7.07 8.45
N SER A 265 -24.94 7.33 8.23
CA SER A 265 -24.10 6.51 7.38
C SER A 265 -22.67 6.43 7.94
N THR A 266 -22.18 5.19 8.10
CA THR A 266 -20.89 4.90 8.75
C THR A 266 -20.02 4.00 7.88
N LEU A 267 -18.73 4.36 7.71
CA LEU A 267 -17.72 3.44 7.15
C LEU A 267 -16.96 2.76 8.30
N VAL A 268 -16.94 1.42 8.28
CA VAL A 268 -16.22 0.60 9.26
C VAL A 268 -15.01 -0.02 8.59
N PHE A 269 -13.85 0.62 8.74
CA PHE A 269 -12.60 0.13 8.16
C PHE A 269 -11.97 -0.98 8.99
N THR A 270 -11.53 -2.02 8.32
CA THR A 270 -10.73 -3.12 8.88
C THR A 270 -9.42 -3.25 8.11
N ASN A 271 -8.43 -3.91 8.70
CA ASN A 271 -7.11 -4.06 8.08
C ASN A 271 -7.04 -5.22 7.09
N THR A 272 -7.91 -6.21 7.23
CA THR A 272 -7.88 -7.42 6.40
C THR A 272 -9.28 -7.83 5.95
N ARG A 273 -9.35 -8.51 4.80
CA ARG A 273 -10.62 -9.07 4.27
C ARG A 273 -11.28 -10.05 5.26
N PRO A 274 -10.53 -11.00 5.91
CA PRO A 274 -11.12 -11.87 6.93
C PRO A 274 -11.77 -11.10 8.08
N GLN A 275 -11.12 -10.01 8.53
CA GLN A 275 -11.67 -9.17 9.59
C GLN A 275 -12.94 -8.44 9.13
N ALA A 276 -12.97 -7.96 7.88
CA ALA A 276 -14.16 -7.34 7.31
C ALA A 276 -15.35 -8.32 7.24
N GLU A 277 -15.12 -9.53 6.74
CA GLU A 277 -16.14 -10.58 6.67
C GLU A 277 -16.70 -10.92 8.06
N LEU A 278 -15.80 -11.08 9.05
CA LEU A 278 -16.20 -11.43 10.41
C LEU A 278 -16.97 -10.29 11.09
N TRP A 279 -16.53 -9.04 10.94
CA TRP A 279 -17.21 -7.88 11.50
C TRP A 279 -18.59 -7.70 10.87
N TYR A 280 -18.70 -7.85 9.56
CA TYR A 280 -19.99 -7.82 8.87
C TYR A 280 -20.97 -8.88 9.42
N GLN A 281 -20.51 -10.12 9.54
CA GLN A 281 -21.35 -11.21 10.08
C GLN A 281 -21.80 -10.91 11.51
N ASN A 282 -20.88 -10.52 12.39
CA ASN A 282 -21.22 -10.24 13.80
C ASN A 282 -22.13 -9.01 13.97
N LEU A 283 -22.00 -7.98 13.11
CA LEU A 283 -22.93 -6.86 13.11
C LEU A 283 -24.35 -7.29 12.73
N ILE A 284 -24.50 -8.13 11.73
CA ILE A 284 -25.82 -8.67 11.33
C ILE A 284 -26.38 -9.62 12.39
N GLU A 285 -25.54 -10.40 13.08
CA GLU A 285 -25.96 -11.24 14.20
C GLU A 285 -26.43 -10.39 15.40
N ALA A 286 -25.71 -9.29 15.71
CA ALA A 286 -26.06 -8.38 16.79
C ALA A 286 -27.32 -7.54 16.49
N ARG A 287 -27.53 -7.19 15.21
CA ARG A 287 -28.62 -6.35 14.72
C ARG A 287 -29.21 -6.96 13.45
N PRO A 288 -30.07 -7.99 13.56
CA PRO A 288 -30.71 -8.63 12.40
C PRO A 288 -31.58 -7.68 11.58
N ASP A 289 -32.11 -6.63 12.19
CA ASP A 289 -32.85 -5.54 11.56
C ASP A 289 -32.04 -4.70 10.59
N TRP A 290 -30.70 -4.77 10.66
CA TRP A 290 -29.80 -4.09 9.72
C TRP A 290 -29.53 -4.89 8.43
N ALA A 291 -30.15 -6.07 8.28
CA ALA A 291 -30.05 -6.83 7.04
C ALA A 291 -30.56 -6.00 5.84
N GLY A 292 -29.71 -5.82 4.83
CA GLY A 292 -30.00 -5.02 3.64
C GLY A 292 -29.55 -3.55 3.71
N VAL A 293 -29.30 -3.00 4.90
CA VAL A 293 -28.77 -1.62 5.06
C VAL A 293 -27.32 -1.58 5.56
N VAL A 294 -26.79 -2.71 6.00
CA VAL A 294 -25.34 -2.89 6.24
C VAL A 294 -24.76 -3.73 5.12
N ALA A 295 -23.63 -3.31 4.58
CA ALA A 295 -22.98 -3.95 3.43
C ALA A 295 -21.49 -4.24 3.71
N LEU A 296 -20.92 -5.12 2.88
CA LEU A 296 -19.50 -5.51 2.90
C LEU A 296 -18.83 -5.03 1.62
N HIS A 297 -17.62 -4.45 1.72
CA HIS A 297 -16.86 -4.00 0.57
C HIS A 297 -15.36 -4.31 0.68
N HIS A 298 -14.85 -5.18 -0.19
CA HIS A 298 -13.42 -5.44 -0.36
C HIS A 298 -13.10 -5.96 -1.77
N GLY A 299 -11.83 -5.88 -2.16
CA GLY A 299 -11.38 -6.16 -3.52
C GLY A 299 -11.59 -7.59 -4.04
N SER A 300 -11.98 -8.57 -3.18
CA SER A 300 -12.26 -9.94 -3.60
C SER A 300 -13.73 -10.19 -3.98
N LEU A 301 -14.62 -9.26 -3.64
CA LEU A 301 -16.03 -9.34 -4.05
C LEU A 301 -16.19 -9.12 -5.54
N ASP A 302 -17.26 -9.65 -6.11
CA ASP A 302 -17.58 -9.41 -7.51
C ASP A 302 -17.82 -7.92 -7.78
N ARG A 303 -17.57 -7.50 -9.02
CA ARG A 303 -17.67 -6.10 -9.43
C ARG A 303 -19.06 -5.53 -9.23
N GLU A 304 -20.10 -6.28 -9.61
CA GLU A 304 -21.50 -5.84 -9.51
C GLU A 304 -21.88 -5.57 -8.04
N VAL A 305 -21.44 -6.42 -7.12
CA VAL A 305 -21.65 -6.25 -5.68
C VAL A 305 -20.98 -4.98 -5.18
N ARG A 306 -19.73 -4.72 -5.57
CA ARG A 306 -19.01 -3.51 -5.17
C ARG A 306 -19.66 -2.24 -5.70
N GLU A 307 -20.05 -2.22 -6.98
CA GLU A 307 -20.75 -1.10 -7.59
C GLU A 307 -22.12 -0.84 -6.92
N TRP A 308 -22.83 -1.90 -6.51
CA TRP A 308 -24.06 -1.77 -5.75
C TRP A 308 -23.82 -1.08 -4.39
N VAL A 309 -22.77 -1.49 -3.63
CA VAL A 309 -22.42 -0.87 -2.35
C VAL A 309 -22.01 0.59 -2.54
N GLU A 310 -21.16 0.89 -3.52
CA GLU A 310 -20.71 2.25 -3.82
C GLU A 310 -21.88 3.18 -4.19
N ASN A 311 -22.82 2.69 -5.00
CA ASN A 311 -24.00 3.44 -5.37
C ASN A 311 -24.96 3.62 -4.18
N GLY A 312 -25.14 2.60 -3.34
CA GLY A 312 -25.96 2.68 -2.14
C GLY A 312 -25.40 3.69 -1.12
N LEU A 313 -24.07 3.77 -0.98
CA LEU A 313 -23.42 4.81 -0.18
C LEU A 313 -23.68 6.22 -0.75
N LYS A 314 -23.52 6.41 -2.07
CA LYS A 314 -23.76 7.70 -2.73
C LYS A 314 -25.19 8.20 -2.57
N ARG A 315 -26.17 7.29 -2.54
CA ARG A 315 -27.58 7.62 -2.35
C ARG A 315 -27.99 7.74 -0.89
N GLY A 316 -27.11 7.41 0.06
CA GLY A 316 -27.41 7.42 1.49
C GLY A 316 -28.38 6.30 1.92
N GLU A 317 -28.46 5.21 1.15
CA GLU A 317 -29.34 4.06 1.42
C GLU A 317 -28.72 3.07 2.42
N LEU A 318 -27.39 3.15 2.63
CA LEU A 318 -26.66 2.25 3.52
C LEU A 318 -26.34 2.93 4.85
N LYS A 319 -26.75 2.26 5.94
CA LYS A 319 -26.45 2.67 7.32
C LYS A 319 -24.98 2.46 7.68
N ALA A 320 -24.41 1.32 7.27
CA ALA A 320 -22.99 1.07 7.45
C ALA A 320 -22.38 0.23 6.33
N VAL A 321 -21.09 0.44 6.06
CA VAL A 321 -20.32 -0.43 5.17
C VAL A 321 -19.05 -0.87 5.87
N VAL A 322 -18.92 -2.19 6.06
CA VAL A 322 -17.66 -2.79 6.56
C VAL A 322 -16.72 -2.98 5.38
N CYS A 323 -15.55 -2.36 5.45
CA CYS A 323 -14.64 -2.30 4.32
C CYS A 323 -13.17 -2.48 4.70
N THR A 324 -12.35 -2.72 3.68
CA THR A 324 -10.89 -2.67 3.77
C THR A 324 -10.37 -1.41 3.06
N ALA A 325 -9.07 -1.35 2.77
CA ALA A 325 -8.46 -0.25 1.99
C ALA A 325 -9.09 -0.03 0.60
N SER A 326 -10.07 -0.84 0.19
CA SER A 326 -10.78 -0.67 -1.07
C SER A 326 -11.62 0.61 -1.15
N LEU A 327 -11.91 1.26 0.00
CA LEU A 327 -12.57 2.57 0.10
C LEU A 327 -11.66 3.66 0.71
N ASP A 328 -10.36 3.39 0.87
CA ASP A 328 -9.39 4.42 1.31
C ASP A 328 -9.29 5.57 0.31
N LEU A 329 -9.49 5.29 -0.99
CA LEU A 329 -9.32 6.22 -2.10
C LEU A 329 -10.58 6.33 -2.98
N GLY A 330 -10.75 7.47 -3.57
CA GLY A 330 -11.32 7.64 -4.91
C GLY A 330 -12.81 7.79 -5.06
N VAL A 331 -13.64 7.69 -4.04
CA VAL A 331 -15.09 7.89 -4.21
C VAL A 331 -15.59 8.96 -3.26
N ASP A 332 -16.28 9.97 -3.81
CA ASP A 332 -16.94 11.01 -3.03
C ASP A 332 -18.23 10.44 -2.43
N PHE A 333 -18.18 10.09 -1.16
CA PHE A 333 -19.35 9.65 -0.41
C PHE A 333 -19.88 10.82 0.43
N LEU A 334 -20.65 11.70 -0.17
CA LEU A 334 -21.22 12.87 0.51
C LEU A 334 -22.03 12.54 1.77
N PRO A 335 -22.78 11.41 1.86
CA PRO A 335 -23.59 11.10 3.03
C PRO A 335 -22.82 10.51 4.22
N VAL A 336 -21.52 10.17 4.09
CA VAL A 336 -20.80 9.51 5.19
C VAL A 336 -20.54 10.48 6.33
N GLU A 337 -21.12 10.20 7.48
CA GLU A 337 -21.02 11.02 8.68
C GLU A 337 -19.91 10.56 9.60
N ARG A 338 -19.66 9.26 9.65
CA ARG A 338 -18.74 8.64 10.60
C ARG A 338 -17.77 7.65 9.92
N VAL A 339 -16.56 7.63 10.41
CA VAL A 339 -15.57 6.61 10.07
C VAL A 339 -15.13 5.92 11.35
N LEU A 340 -15.25 4.60 11.39
CA LEU A 340 -14.70 3.75 12.45
C LEU A 340 -13.49 2.99 11.90
N GLN A 341 -12.40 2.97 12.66
CA GLN A 341 -11.20 2.22 12.33
C GLN A 341 -11.04 1.07 13.32
N ILE A 342 -11.31 -0.16 12.90
CA ILE A 342 -11.14 -1.36 13.72
C ILE A 342 -9.66 -1.78 13.70
N GLY A 343 -9.07 -1.76 14.89
CA GLY A 343 -7.64 -1.99 15.05
C GLY A 343 -6.78 -0.84 14.54
N SER A 344 -5.48 -0.97 14.69
CA SER A 344 -4.52 0.04 14.27
C SER A 344 -4.42 0.15 12.74
N ALA A 345 -4.48 1.34 12.19
CA ALA A 345 -4.21 1.57 10.76
C ALA A 345 -2.71 1.52 10.40
N LYS A 346 -1.84 1.42 11.41
CA LYS A 346 -0.37 1.30 11.32
C LYS A 346 0.35 2.53 10.73
N GLY A 347 -0.39 3.60 10.43
CA GLY A 347 0.19 4.84 9.93
C GLY A 347 -0.78 6.02 10.05
N ILE A 348 -0.21 7.22 10.21
CA ILE A 348 -0.93 8.48 10.43
C ILE A 348 -1.59 8.95 9.13
N ALA A 349 -0.86 8.90 8.01
CA ALA A 349 -1.37 9.27 6.69
C ALA A 349 -2.65 8.51 6.35
N ARG A 350 -2.72 7.20 6.65
CA ARG A 350 -3.90 6.37 6.41
C ARG A 350 -5.08 6.78 7.28
N ILE A 351 -4.84 7.11 8.55
CA ILE A 351 -5.91 7.63 9.44
C ILE A 351 -6.47 8.94 8.88
N LEU A 352 -5.61 9.86 8.45
CA LEU A 352 -6.04 11.13 7.86
C LEU A 352 -6.80 10.94 6.55
N GLN A 353 -6.37 10.01 5.68
CA GLN A 353 -7.09 9.65 4.46
C GLN A 353 -8.49 9.10 4.75
N ARG A 354 -8.60 8.16 5.72
CA ARG A 354 -9.88 7.59 6.16
C ARG A 354 -10.77 8.62 6.82
N ALA A 355 -10.22 9.47 7.69
CA ALA A 355 -10.95 10.60 8.27
C ALA A 355 -11.57 11.49 7.17
N GLY A 356 -10.81 11.73 6.09
CA GLY A 356 -11.28 12.48 4.92
C GLY A 356 -12.48 11.88 4.19
N ARG A 357 -12.84 10.61 4.44
CA ARG A 357 -14.07 10.00 3.88
C ARG A 357 -15.34 10.49 4.58
N SER A 358 -15.26 11.00 5.82
CA SER A 358 -16.36 11.69 6.48
C SER A 358 -16.27 13.20 6.25
N GLY A 359 -17.43 13.88 6.28
CA GLY A 359 -17.48 15.33 6.11
C GLY A 359 -16.87 15.78 4.77
N HIS A 360 -17.16 15.09 3.67
CA HIS A 360 -16.52 15.28 2.36
C HIS A 360 -16.93 16.57 1.63
N ALA A 361 -17.09 17.69 2.38
CA ALA A 361 -17.36 19.01 1.81
C ALA A 361 -16.53 20.09 2.51
N PRO A 362 -16.17 21.19 1.82
CA PRO A 362 -15.50 22.32 2.44
C PRO A 362 -16.28 22.86 3.65
N GLY A 363 -15.59 23.09 4.76
CA GLY A 363 -16.20 23.61 6.00
C GLY A 363 -16.88 22.56 6.90
N ARG A 364 -16.98 21.29 6.47
CA ARG A 364 -17.45 20.19 7.35
C ARG A 364 -16.30 19.55 8.11
N VAL A 365 -16.59 19.15 9.36
CA VAL A 365 -15.63 18.43 10.22
C VAL A 365 -15.50 16.98 9.72
N SER A 366 -14.27 16.53 9.49
CA SER A 366 -13.95 15.13 9.28
C SER A 366 -13.76 14.43 10.62
N ARG A 367 -14.37 13.25 10.80
CA ARG A 367 -14.31 12.53 12.07
C ARG A 367 -13.97 11.06 11.86
N VAL A 368 -12.95 10.59 12.56
CA VAL A 368 -12.58 9.18 12.63
C VAL A 368 -12.50 8.73 14.08
N THR A 369 -13.09 7.57 14.37
CA THR A 369 -13.08 6.96 15.69
C THR A 369 -12.26 5.68 15.64
N LEU A 370 -11.22 5.63 16.47
CA LEU A 370 -10.35 4.47 16.60
C LEU A 370 -11.00 3.45 17.53
N VAL A 371 -11.04 2.20 17.10
CA VAL A 371 -11.63 1.08 17.84
C VAL A 371 -10.54 0.06 18.14
N PRO A 372 -9.93 0.08 19.32
CA PRO A 372 -8.83 -0.81 19.66
C PRO A 372 -9.30 -2.26 19.75
N THR A 373 -8.46 -3.21 19.33
CA THR A 373 -8.70 -4.65 19.42
C THR A 373 -7.99 -5.28 20.61
N HIS A 374 -7.00 -4.58 21.17
CA HIS A 374 -6.26 -4.96 22.38
C HIS A 374 -5.61 -3.72 23.04
N SER A 375 -5.12 -3.89 24.28
CA SER A 375 -4.67 -2.78 25.12
C SER A 375 -3.60 -1.89 24.49
N LEU A 376 -2.58 -2.44 23.82
CA LEU A 376 -1.51 -1.62 23.23
C LEU A 376 -1.97 -0.76 22.03
N GLU A 377 -3.11 -1.06 21.40
CA GLU A 377 -3.69 -0.17 20.39
C GLU A 377 -4.30 1.11 20.99
N LEU A 378 -4.57 1.16 22.30
CA LEU A 378 -4.87 2.42 22.99
C LEU A 378 -3.65 3.34 23.01
N LEU A 379 -2.45 2.79 23.24
CA LEU A 379 -1.20 3.54 23.14
C LEU A 379 -1.00 4.09 21.71
N GLU A 380 -1.25 3.26 20.70
CA GLU A 380 -1.18 3.71 19.31
C GLU A 380 -2.21 4.81 19.00
N ALA A 381 -3.41 4.74 19.61
CA ALA A 381 -4.44 5.77 19.44
C ALA A 381 -4.01 7.13 20.07
N ALA A 382 -3.41 7.13 21.26
CA ALA A 382 -2.82 8.32 21.85
C ALA A 382 -1.67 8.87 20.97
N ALA A 383 -0.79 7.97 20.49
CA ALA A 383 0.31 8.32 19.60
C ALA A 383 -0.14 8.95 18.28
N VAL A 384 -1.23 8.47 17.67
CA VAL A 384 -1.84 9.08 16.47
C VAL A 384 -2.25 10.52 16.75
N LYS A 385 -2.95 10.78 17.87
CA LYS A 385 -3.37 12.13 18.24
C LYS A 385 -2.20 13.08 18.43
N ARG A 386 -1.15 12.63 19.12
CA ARG A 386 0.11 13.38 19.31
C ARG A 386 0.78 13.69 17.97
N ALA A 387 0.96 12.69 17.10
CA ALA A 387 1.62 12.84 15.82
C ALA A 387 0.87 13.83 14.92
N VAL A 388 -0.47 13.78 14.89
CA VAL A 388 -1.29 14.75 14.14
C VAL A 388 -1.15 16.16 14.73
N ALA A 389 -1.15 16.31 16.04
CA ALA A 389 -0.97 17.61 16.70
C ALA A 389 0.42 18.22 16.45
N THR A 390 1.43 17.38 16.23
CA THR A 390 2.81 17.82 15.92
C THR A 390 3.13 17.80 14.41
N HIS A 391 2.13 17.65 13.55
CA HIS A 391 2.26 17.61 12.08
C HIS A 391 3.27 16.59 11.55
N ARG A 392 3.46 15.48 12.24
CA ARG A 392 4.31 14.38 11.80
C ARG A 392 3.49 13.43 10.92
N ILE A 393 3.87 13.33 9.65
CA ILE A 393 3.24 12.46 8.66
C ILE A 393 4.34 11.70 7.93
N GLU A 394 4.07 10.46 7.56
CA GLU A 394 5.02 9.57 6.90
C GLU A 394 5.54 10.16 5.58
N ALA A 395 6.85 10.07 5.39
CA ALA A 395 7.49 10.27 4.11
C ALA A 395 7.29 9.05 3.20
N ARG A 396 7.33 9.27 1.88
CA ARG A 396 7.30 8.21 0.86
C ARG A 396 8.60 8.24 0.07
N GLN A 397 9.33 7.14 0.07
CA GLN A 397 10.58 7.03 -0.69
C GLN A 397 10.35 6.33 -2.03
N PRO A 398 10.82 6.92 -3.15
CA PRO A 398 10.71 6.28 -4.45
C PRO A 398 11.69 5.10 -4.55
N PRO A 399 11.30 3.98 -5.20
CA PRO A 399 12.24 2.89 -5.49
C PRO A 399 13.44 3.38 -6.32
N ASN A 400 14.65 2.96 -5.92
CA ASN A 400 15.88 3.31 -6.62
C ASN A 400 16.22 2.23 -7.65
N LYS A 401 16.36 2.60 -8.90
CA LYS A 401 16.78 1.76 -10.05
C LYS A 401 16.14 0.35 -10.07
N PRO A 402 14.79 0.18 -10.12
CA PRO A 402 14.20 -1.14 -10.23
C PRO A 402 14.39 -1.69 -11.66
N PHE A 403 15.39 -2.57 -11.85
CA PHE A 403 15.79 -3.11 -13.15
C PHE A 403 14.69 -3.93 -13.85
N ASP A 404 13.82 -4.58 -13.11
CA ASP A 404 12.65 -5.28 -13.64
C ASP A 404 11.69 -4.32 -14.38
N VAL A 405 11.47 -3.12 -13.83
CA VAL A 405 10.65 -2.08 -14.46
C VAL A 405 11.37 -1.49 -15.67
N LEU A 406 12.69 -1.27 -15.58
CA LEU A 406 13.50 -0.81 -16.70
C LEU A 406 13.44 -1.79 -17.87
N VAL A 407 13.70 -3.07 -17.64
CA VAL A 407 13.64 -4.14 -18.64
C VAL A 407 12.25 -4.21 -19.28
N GLN A 408 11.18 -4.09 -18.49
CA GLN A 408 9.82 -4.05 -19.02
C GLN A 408 9.60 -2.81 -19.91
N HIS A 409 10.13 -1.65 -19.49
CA HIS A 409 10.00 -0.40 -20.24
C HIS A 409 10.75 -0.48 -21.59
N LEU A 410 11.98 -1.03 -21.62
CA LEU A 410 12.73 -1.22 -22.86
C LEU A 410 11.92 -1.98 -23.91
N VAL A 411 11.31 -3.10 -23.52
CA VAL A 411 10.45 -3.89 -24.43
C VAL A 411 9.19 -3.12 -24.83
N THR A 412 8.60 -2.37 -23.92
CA THR A 412 7.43 -1.51 -24.20
C THR A 412 7.73 -0.48 -25.28
N ILE A 413 8.87 0.22 -25.17
CA ILE A 413 9.26 1.26 -26.13
C ILE A 413 9.73 0.65 -27.45
N ALA A 414 10.40 -0.50 -27.42
CA ALA A 414 10.77 -1.24 -28.62
C ALA A 414 9.53 -1.64 -29.47
N LEU A 415 8.41 -2.01 -28.81
CA LEU A 415 7.11 -2.26 -29.45
C LEU A 415 6.44 -0.99 -29.97
N GLY A 416 6.64 0.15 -29.28
CA GLY A 416 6.03 1.45 -29.59
C GLY A 416 6.63 2.20 -30.77
N GLY A 417 7.48 1.55 -31.55
CA GLY A 417 8.14 2.13 -32.73
C GLY A 417 9.66 2.03 -32.68
N GLY A 418 10.22 1.47 -31.63
CA GLY A 418 11.65 1.29 -31.42
C GLY A 418 12.33 2.49 -30.76
N PHE A 419 13.62 2.33 -30.49
CA PHE A 419 14.45 3.36 -29.87
C PHE A 419 15.92 3.25 -30.30
N ARG A 420 16.65 4.37 -30.25
CA ARG A 420 18.10 4.39 -30.34
C ARG A 420 18.68 4.36 -28.93
N ASP A 421 19.78 3.65 -28.75
CA ASP A 421 20.44 3.39 -27.49
C ASP A 421 20.67 4.69 -26.70
N GLU A 422 21.50 5.59 -27.20
CA GLU A 422 21.88 6.84 -26.54
C GLU A 422 20.65 7.71 -26.17
N GLU A 423 19.70 7.77 -27.08
CA GLU A 423 18.50 8.60 -26.90
C GLU A 423 17.63 8.10 -25.76
N LEU A 424 17.46 6.77 -25.63
CA LEU A 424 16.65 6.19 -24.57
C LEU A 424 17.41 6.20 -23.23
N TYR A 425 18.73 6.05 -23.25
CA TYR A 425 19.52 6.15 -22.02
C TYR A 425 19.35 7.52 -21.36
N GLU A 426 19.55 8.62 -22.12
CA GLU A 426 19.38 9.97 -21.59
C GLU A 426 17.93 10.24 -21.14
N GLU A 427 16.94 9.71 -21.87
CA GLU A 427 15.53 9.82 -21.50
C GLU A 427 15.27 9.12 -20.16
N VAL A 428 15.72 7.89 -19.98
CA VAL A 428 15.54 7.12 -18.75
C VAL A 428 16.22 7.82 -17.57
N ARG A 429 17.43 8.33 -17.74
CA ARG A 429 18.15 9.07 -16.71
C ARG A 429 17.50 10.41 -16.34
N SER A 430 16.69 10.99 -17.20
CA SER A 430 15.90 12.18 -16.85
C SER A 430 14.83 11.91 -15.79
N SER A 431 14.45 10.64 -15.56
CA SER A 431 13.58 10.24 -14.48
C SER A 431 14.33 10.16 -13.15
N TRP A 432 13.65 10.47 -12.05
CA TRP A 432 14.27 10.52 -10.72
C TRP A 432 14.84 9.18 -10.28
N SER A 433 14.09 8.10 -10.45
CA SER A 433 14.49 6.75 -10.02
C SER A 433 15.73 6.22 -10.75
N TYR A 434 16.06 6.74 -11.94
CA TYR A 434 17.23 6.31 -12.73
C TYR A 434 18.25 7.41 -12.97
N ARG A 435 18.21 8.53 -12.23
CA ARG A 435 19.17 9.64 -12.37
C ARG A 435 20.64 9.22 -12.18
N GLU A 436 20.86 8.17 -11.40
CA GLU A 436 22.17 7.59 -11.09
C GLU A 436 22.44 6.28 -11.86
N LEU A 437 21.69 6.01 -12.93
CA LEU A 437 21.90 4.83 -13.78
C LEU A 437 23.23 4.94 -14.49
N THR A 438 24.13 3.93 -14.29
CA THR A 438 25.43 3.91 -14.95
C THR A 438 25.35 3.33 -16.36
N ARG A 439 26.42 3.52 -17.13
CA ARG A 439 26.52 2.93 -18.48
C ARG A 439 26.60 1.40 -18.42
N GLU A 440 27.26 0.85 -17.45
CA GLU A 440 27.40 -0.60 -17.24
C GLU A 440 26.03 -1.22 -16.91
N GLU A 441 25.27 -0.60 -16.01
CA GLU A 441 23.91 -1.03 -15.66
C GLU A 441 22.96 -0.94 -16.86
N TRP A 442 23.07 0.12 -17.65
CA TRP A 442 22.31 0.30 -18.87
C TRP A 442 22.65 -0.76 -19.93
N GLN A 443 23.93 -1.01 -20.17
CA GLN A 443 24.39 -2.02 -21.11
C GLN A 443 23.92 -3.41 -20.67
N TRP A 444 23.96 -3.71 -19.38
CA TRP A 444 23.39 -4.93 -18.85
C TRP A 444 21.90 -5.05 -19.19
N ALA A 445 21.09 -3.98 -19.02
CA ALA A 445 19.67 -4.00 -19.32
C ALA A 445 19.38 -4.24 -20.81
N LEU A 446 20.18 -3.63 -21.72
CA LEU A 446 20.11 -3.88 -23.17
C LEU A 446 20.47 -5.33 -23.50
N ASP A 447 21.57 -5.85 -22.96
CA ASP A 447 21.98 -7.24 -23.13
C ASP A 447 20.93 -8.22 -22.61
N PHE A 448 20.31 -7.89 -21.49
CA PHE A 448 19.27 -8.73 -20.90
C PHE A 448 18.01 -8.82 -21.79
N VAL A 449 17.57 -7.71 -22.41
CA VAL A 449 16.42 -7.77 -23.33
C VAL A 449 16.79 -8.37 -24.68
N ALA A 450 18.07 -8.33 -25.07
CA ALA A 450 18.56 -8.88 -26.34
C ALA A 450 18.77 -10.40 -26.30
N ARG A 451 19.14 -10.97 -25.16
CA ARG A 451 19.53 -12.40 -25.05
C ARG A 451 19.14 -13.08 -23.74
N GLY A 452 18.45 -12.40 -22.83
CA GLY A 452 18.01 -12.98 -21.56
C GLY A 452 19.11 -13.12 -20.50
N GLY A 453 20.21 -12.35 -20.61
CA GLY A 453 21.42 -12.53 -19.80
C GLY A 453 22.31 -13.68 -20.31
N GLN A 454 23.36 -14.01 -19.56
CA GLN A 454 24.31 -15.03 -20.00
C GLN A 454 23.73 -16.45 -20.06
N SER A 455 22.82 -16.76 -19.14
CA SER A 455 22.27 -18.13 -18.97
C SER A 455 21.16 -18.51 -19.96
N LEU A 456 20.52 -17.54 -20.64
CA LEU A 456 19.35 -17.78 -21.49
C LEU A 456 19.58 -17.53 -22.98
N THR A 457 20.82 -17.36 -23.41
CA THR A 457 21.21 -16.99 -24.79
C THR A 457 20.74 -18.00 -25.87
N THR A 458 20.58 -19.27 -25.51
CA THR A 458 20.14 -20.33 -26.40
C THR A 458 18.63 -20.36 -26.63
N TYR A 459 17.85 -19.63 -25.80
CA TYR A 459 16.38 -19.66 -25.86
C TYR A 459 15.84 -18.45 -26.64
N PRO A 460 15.26 -18.65 -27.86
CA PRO A 460 14.80 -17.54 -28.71
C PRO A 460 13.75 -16.65 -28.09
N GLU A 461 12.92 -17.17 -27.20
CA GLU A 461 11.85 -16.42 -26.52
C GLU A 461 12.35 -15.28 -25.60
N TYR A 462 13.64 -15.31 -25.21
CA TYR A 462 14.26 -14.24 -24.42
C TYR A 462 15.01 -13.21 -25.28
N ARG A 463 15.08 -13.39 -26.58
CA ARG A 463 15.57 -12.40 -27.56
C ARG A 463 14.45 -11.41 -27.87
N ARG A 464 14.17 -10.54 -26.92
CA ARG A 464 12.96 -9.70 -26.94
C ARG A 464 13.14 -8.38 -27.68
N VAL A 465 14.34 -7.83 -27.69
CA VAL A 465 14.66 -6.56 -28.36
C VAL A 465 15.99 -6.70 -29.09
N LEU A 466 16.01 -6.44 -30.39
CA LEU A 466 17.20 -6.50 -31.22
C LEU A 466 17.33 -5.20 -32.02
N PRO A 467 18.55 -4.69 -32.27
CA PRO A 467 18.76 -3.58 -33.19
C PRO A 467 18.50 -4.03 -34.64
N ASP A 468 17.84 -3.17 -35.43
CA ASP A 468 17.73 -3.32 -36.88
C ASP A 468 18.99 -2.77 -37.58
N GLU A 469 19.04 -2.85 -38.94
CA GLU A 469 20.17 -2.36 -39.75
C GLU A 469 20.46 -0.87 -39.54
N ALA A 470 19.47 -0.09 -39.10
CA ALA A 470 19.63 1.35 -38.79
C ALA A 470 20.01 1.60 -37.34
N GLY A 471 20.28 0.55 -36.54
CA GLY A 471 20.61 0.66 -35.11
C GLY A 471 19.41 1.01 -34.24
N VAL A 472 18.17 0.83 -34.72
CA VAL A 472 16.96 1.03 -33.93
C VAL A 472 16.56 -0.29 -33.28
N HIS A 473 16.46 -0.27 -31.96
CA HIS A 473 16.07 -1.44 -31.17
C HIS A 473 14.56 -1.68 -31.28
N ARG A 474 14.18 -2.89 -31.74
CA ARG A 474 12.79 -3.31 -32.00
C ARG A 474 12.52 -4.72 -31.46
N VAL A 475 11.24 -5.02 -31.25
CA VAL A 475 10.82 -6.40 -30.96
C VAL A 475 10.75 -7.19 -32.24
N PRO A 476 11.51 -8.31 -32.37
CA PRO A 476 11.64 -9.03 -33.65
C PRO A 476 10.42 -9.90 -34.00
N ASP A 477 9.62 -10.31 -33.00
CA ASP A 477 8.55 -11.30 -33.15
C ASP A 477 7.22 -10.82 -32.54
N ALA A 478 6.13 -11.02 -33.32
CA ALA A 478 4.79 -10.60 -32.90
C ALA A 478 4.27 -11.38 -31.67
N THR A 479 4.72 -12.62 -31.46
CA THR A 479 4.34 -13.46 -30.31
C THR A 479 4.96 -12.91 -29.03
N ILE A 480 6.23 -12.48 -29.09
CA ILE A 480 6.91 -11.79 -28.00
C ILE A 480 6.14 -10.52 -27.64
N GLY A 481 5.79 -9.73 -28.65
CA GLY A 481 5.01 -8.49 -28.44
C GLY A 481 3.63 -8.76 -27.80
N ARG A 482 2.94 -9.82 -28.21
CA ARG A 482 1.65 -10.21 -27.61
C ARG A 482 1.82 -10.63 -26.16
N ARG A 483 2.81 -11.48 -25.84
CA ARG A 483 3.12 -11.91 -24.47
C ARG A 483 3.44 -10.71 -23.58
N HIS A 484 4.27 -9.79 -24.06
CA HIS A 484 4.63 -8.59 -23.34
C HIS A 484 3.41 -7.73 -23.00
N ARG A 485 2.55 -7.40 -23.98
CA ARG A 485 1.34 -6.61 -23.75
C ARG A 485 0.37 -7.23 -22.73
N MET A 486 0.36 -8.55 -22.62
CA MET A 486 -0.44 -9.28 -21.63
C MET A 486 0.17 -9.26 -20.22
N SER A 487 1.46 -8.95 -20.11
CA SER A 487 2.23 -8.96 -18.87
C SER A 487 2.67 -7.56 -18.42
N ILE A 488 2.31 -6.51 -19.16
CA ILE A 488 2.63 -5.12 -18.81
C ILE A 488 2.01 -4.76 -17.45
N GLY A 489 2.83 -4.17 -16.60
CA GLY A 489 2.45 -3.67 -15.28
C GLY A 489 3.33 -4.23 -14.18
N THR A 490 3.25 -3.60 -13.03
CA THR A 490 4.05 -3.92 -11.85
C THR A 490 3.22 -4.48 -10.70
N ILE A 491 1.91 -4.65 -10.88
CA ILE A 491 1.03 -5.31 -9.93
C ILE A 491 1.14 -6.82 -10.12
N VAL A 492 1.82 -7.46 -9.17
CA VAL A 492 1.92 -8.91 -9.11
C VAL A 492 0.97 -9.41 -8.04
N SER A 493 -0.14 -10.03 -8.44
CA SER A 493 -1.10 -10.64 -7.53
C SER A 493 -0.82 -12.14 -7.37
N ASP A 494 -1.11 -12.67 -6.16
CA ASP A 494 -1.21 -14.11 -5.98
C ASP A 494 -2.30 -14.71 -6.87
N ALA A 495 -2.14 -15.98 -7.25
CA ALA A 495 -3.14 -16.64 -8.05
C ALA A 495 -4.47 -16.70 -7.31
N GLN A 496 -5.50 -16.15 -7.92
CA GLN A 496 -6.85 -16.12 -7.39
C GLN A 496 -7.74 -17.11 -8.12
N MET A 497 -8.49 -17.89 -7.35
CA MET A 497 -9.54 -18.77 -7.86
C MET A 497 -10.88 -18.06 -7.84
N LYS A 498 -11.65 -18.23 -8.89
CA LYS A 498 -13.06 -17.75 -8.91
C LYS A 498 -13.88 -18.55 -7.92
N VAL A 499 -14.78 -17.90 -7.21
CA VAL A 499 -15.80 -18.53 -6.36
C VAL A 499 -17.13 -18.38 -7.08
N GLN A 500 -17.79 -19.52 -7.37
CA GLN A 500 -19.02 -19.58 -8.14
C GLN A 500 -19.96 -20.62 -7.57
N TYR A 501 -21.26 -20.32 -7.54
CA TYR A 501 -22.25 -21.31 -7.18
C TYR A 501 -22.35 -22.43 -8.22
N VAL A 502 -22.64 -23.66 -7.76
CA VAL A 502 -22.92 -24.80 -8.68
C VAL A 502 -24.09 -24.48 -9.60
N SER A 503 -25.08 -23.73 -9.12
CA SER A 503 -26.25 -23.27 -9.89
C SER A 503 -25.93 -22.13 -10.88
N GLY A 504 -24.68 -21.65 -10.95
CA GLY A 504 -24.28 -20.44 -11.68
C GLY A 504 -24.23 -19.22 -10.76
N GLY A 505 -23.75 -18.09 -11.29
CA GLY A 505 -23.55 -16.86 -10.51
C GLY A 505 -22.18 -16.84 -9.83
N ARG A 506 -21.41 -15.83 -10.22
CA ARG A 506 -20.09 -15.55 -9.63
C ARG A 506 -20.28 -14.76 -8.34
N ILE A 507 -19.47 -15.07 -7.31
CA ILE A 507 -19.50 -14.39 -6.00
C ILE A 507 -18.28 -13.50 -5.81
N GLY A 508 -17.13 -13.92 -6.33
CA GLY A 508 -15.86 -13.19 -6.18
C GLY A 508 -14.65 -14.07 -6.43
N THR A 509 -13.55 -13.74 -5.76
CA THR A 509 -12.28 -14.48 -5.88
C THR A 509 -11.66 -14.73 -4.52
N VAL A 510 -10.93 -15.84 -4.37
CA VAL A 510 -10.21 -16.24 -3.17
C VAL A 510 -8.81 -16.75 -3.56
N GLU A 511 -7.86 -16.70 -2.65
CA GLU A 511 -6.51 -17.20 -2.94
C GLU A 511 -6.50 -18.72 -3.21
N GLU A 512 -5.75 -19.13 -4.24
CA GLU A 512 -5.54 -20.55 -4.57
C GLU A 512 -5.00 -21.33 -3.37
N SER A 513 -4.08 -20.73 -2.61
CA SER A 513 -3.45 -21.32 -1.43
C SER A 513 -4.44 -21.68 -0.32
N PHE A 514 -5.53 -20.94 -0.19
CA PHE A 514 -6.58 -21.21 0.78
C PHE A 514 -7.44 -22.40 0.35
N ILE A 515 -7.99 -22.36 -0.87
CA ILE A 515 -8.84 -23.41 -1.42
C ILE A 515 -8.06 -24.73 -1.61
N GLY A 516 -6.76 -24.65 -1.97
CA GLY A 516 -5.90 -25.81 -2.17
C GLY A 516 -5.67 -26.66 -0.91
N ARG A 517 -6.00 -26.14 0.28
CA ARG A 517 -5.96 -26.87 1.56
C ARG A 517 -7.32 -27.45 1.97
N MET A 518 -8.38 -27.10 1.28
CA MET A 518 -9.75 -27.52 1.57
C MET A 518 -10.11 -28.78 0.78
N LYS A 519 -11.02 -29.55 1.36
CA LYS A 519 -11.61 -30.73 0.73
C LYS A 519 -13.08 -30.44 0.35
N PRO A 520 -13.62 -31.11 -0.66
CA PRO A 520 -15.07 -31.10 -0.88
C PRO A 520 -15.83 -31.40 0.42
N GLY A 521 -16.86 -30.60 0.73
CA GLY A 521 -17.60 -30.65 2.00
C GLY A 521 -17.11 -29.67 3.06
N ASP A 522 -15.90 -29.12 2.96
CA ASP A 522 -15.41 -28.11 3.88
C ASP A 522 -16.17 -26.79 3.71
N ARG A 523 -16.36 -26.10 4.83
CA ARG A 523 -17.15 -24.86 4.89
C ARG A 523 -16.29 -23.66 5.20
N PHE A 524 -16.58 -22.53 4.55
CA PHE A 524 -15.84 -21.28 4.77
C PHE A 524 -16.73 -20.06 4.65
N LEU A 525 -16.35 -19.00 5.35
CA LEU A 525 -17.00 -17.69 5.30
C LEU A 525 -16.49 -16.90 4.10
N PHE A 526 -17.38 -16.44 3.24
CA PHE A 526 -17.06 -15.57 2.11
C PHE A 526 -18.27 -14.75 1.67
N SER A 527 -18.08 -13.48 1.41
CA SER A 527 -19.15 -12.52 1.03
C SER A 527 -20.30 -12.50 2.06
N GLY A 528 -19.94 -12.55 3.37
CA GLY A 528 -20.88 -12.55 4.47
C GLY A 528 -21.72 -13.83 4.60
N ARG A 529 -21.35 -14.93 3.95
CA ARG A 529 -22.12 -16.20 3.93
C ARG A 529 -21.23 -17.39 4.18
N ILE A 530 -21.78 -18.41 4.85
CA ILE A 530 -21.10 -19.69 4.95
C ILE A 530 -21.36 -20.48 3.66
N LEU A 531 -20.28 -20.81 2.97
CA LEU A 531 -20.27 -21.59 1.74
C LEU A 531 -19.64 -22.96 1.99
N GLU A 532 -20.14 -23.99 1.33
CA GLU A 532 -19.57 -25.33 1.32
C GLU A 532 -18.91 -25.60 -0.02
N LEU A 533 -17.63 -26.00 0.00
CA LEU A 533 -16.88 -26.35 -1.20
C LEU A 533 -17.42 -27.66 -1.78
N VAL A 534 -17.90 -27.63 -3.03
CA VAL A 534 -18.40 -28.83 -3.71
C VAL A 534 -17.30 -29.49 -4.55
N ARG A 535 -16.60 -28.71 -5.37
CA ARG A 535 -15.49 -29.17 -6.20
C ARG A 535 -14.62 -28.01 -6.64
N VAL A 536 -13.41 -28.32 -7.05
CA VAL A 536 -12.51 -27.39 -7.76
C VAL A 536 -12.34 -27.89 -9.18
N HIS A 537 -12.52 -27.01 -10.18
CA HIS A 537 -12.25 -27.33 -11.57
C HIS A 537 -11.57 -26.14 -12.22
N GLU A 538 -10.44 -26.36 -12.86
CA GLU A 538 -9.53 -25.31 -13.35
C GLU A 538 -9.21 -24.31 -12.24
N MET A 539 -9.40 -23.02 -12.47
CA MET A 539 -9.20 -21.95 -11.48
C MET A 539 -10.54 -21.48 -10.88
N THR A 540 -11.49 -22.39 -10.68
CA THR A 540 -12.82 -22.09 -10.13
C THR A 540 -13.19 -23.06 -9.01
N ALA A 541 -13.51 -22.50 -7.85
CA ALA A 541 -14.10 -23.18 -6.70
C ALA A 541 -15.63 -23.13 -6.82
N PHE A 542 -16.25 -24.27 -7.05
CA PHE A 542 -17.71 -24.39 -7.08
C PHE A 542 -18.24 -24.65 -5.68
N VAL A 543 -19.20 -23.82 -5.27
CA VAL A 543 -19.74 -23.81 -3.91
C VAL A 543 -21.24 -23.86 -3.88
N LYS A 544 -21.80 -24.25 -2.75
CA LYS A 544 -23.22 -24.10 -2.40
C LYS A 544 -23.37 -23.36 -1.07
N ARG A 545 -24.54 -22.80 -0.79
CA ARG A 545 -24.85 -22.25 0.53
C ARG A 545 -24.89 -23.36 1.57
N SER A 546 -24.38 -23.05 2.77
CA SER A 546 -24.49 -23.94 3.92
C SER A 546 -25.45 -23.32 4.94
N GLU A 547 -26.28 -24.17 5.57
CA GLU A 547 -27.16 -23.77 6.69
C GLU A 547 -26.38 -23.69 8.02
N SER A 548 -25.13 -24.13 8.06
CA SER A 548 -24.29 -24.06 9.25
C SER A 548 -23.96 -22.61 9.60
N SER A 549 -23.96 -22.31 10.89
CA SER A 549 -23.45 -21.04 11.44
C SER A 549 -21.91 -20.97 11.57
N ARG A 550 -21.19 -22.08 11.30
CA ARG A 550 -19.74 -22.18 11.45
C ARG A 550 -19.06 -22.57 10.14
N GLY A 551 -18.02 -21.85 9.78
CA GLY A 551 -17.13 -22.13 8.64
C GLY A 551 -15.73 -21.57 8.90
N ALA A 552 -14.72 -22.13 8.23
CA ALA A 552 -13.37 -21.59 8.28
C ALA A 552 -13.36 -20.15 7.75
N VAL A 553 -12.70 -19.24 8.43
CA VAL A 553 -12.52 -17.88 7.92
C VAL A 553 -11.52 -17.91 6.77
N SER A 554 -11.90 -17.40 5.59
CA SER A 554 -11.03 -17.33 4.43
C SER A 554 -9.72 -16.63 4.80
N ARG A 555 -8.60 -17.20 4.39
CA ARG A 555 -7.28 -16.59 4.62
C ARG A 555 -6.78 -15.96 3.34
N TRP A 556 -6.26 -14.76 3.44
CA TRP A 556 -5.51 -14.09 2.39
C TRP A 556 -4.12 -13.78 2.93
N SER A 557 -3.11 -14.06 2.13
CA SER A 557 -1.71 -13.75 2.43
C SER A 557 -1.46 -12.25 2.18
N GLY A 558 -2.18 -11.41 2.92
CA GLY A 558 -1.93 -9.97 2.88
C GLY A 558 -0.63 -9.63 3.59
N ALA A 559 0.16 -8.72 3.04
CA ALA A 559 1.30 -8.15 3.74
C ALA A 559 0.82 -7.54 5.07
N LYS A 560 1.45 -7.94 6.18
CA LYS A 560 1.22 -7.31 7.47
C LYS A 560 1.90 -5.95 7.42
N VAL A 561 1.13 -4.88 7.27
CA VAL A 561 1.66 -3.51 7.28
C VAL A 561 2.32 -3.25 8.63
N PRO A 562 3.61 -2.91 8.68
CA PRO A 562 4.30 -2.59 9.93
C PRO A 562 3.84 -1.24 10.48
N LEU A 563 4.10 -1.01 11.77
CA LEU A 563 3.93 0.29 12.40
C LEU A 563 4.89 1.31 11.75
N SER A 564 4.38 2.47 11.33
CA SER A 564 5.21 3.51 10.71
C SER A 564 6.25 4.06 11.68
N ALA A 565 7.32 4.68 11.16
CA ALA A 565 8.37 5.28 11.97
C ALA A 565 7.83 6.39 12.86
N GLU A 566 6.99 7.26 12.29
CA GLU A 566 6.39 8.41 12.95
C GLU A 566 5.45 7.97 14.08
N LEU A 567 4.62 6.94 13.83
CA LEU A 567 3.71 6.41 14.85
C LEU A 567 4.48 5.67 15.95
N ALA A 568 5.52 4.91 15.60
CA ALA A 568 6.40 4.26 16.56
C ALA A 568 7.12 5.27 17.46
N HIS A 569 7.63 6.36 16.87
CA HIS A 569 8.25 7.45 17.63
C HIS A 569 7.24 8.10 18.60
N ALA A 570 6.06 8.46 18.12
CA ALA A 570 5.01 9.04 18.97
C ALA A 570 4.58 8.10 20.10
N ALA A 571 4.52 6.78 19.87
CA ALA A 571 4.24 5.79 20.90
C ALA A 571 5.34 5.75 21.98
N ARG A 572 6.62 5.83 21.60
CA ARG A 572 7.73 5.94 22.57
C ARG A 572 7.67 7.23 23.39
N GLU A 573 7.26 8.33 22.79
CA GLU A 573 7.05 9.60 23.54
C GLU A 573 5.91 9.46 24.58
N GLU A 574 4.80 8.80 24.24
CA GLU A 574 3.73 8.53 25.20
C GLU A 574 4.22 7.62 26.35
N LEU A 575 5.02 6.59 26.06
CA LEU A 575 5.63 5.74 27.07
C LEU A 575 6.62 6.51 27.97
N LYS A 576 7.37 7.45 27.43
CA LYS A 576 8.26 8.32 28.20
C LYS A 576 7.48 9.17 29.21
N LEU A 577 6.36 9.77 28.78
CA LEU A 577 5.49 10.52 29.68
C LEU A 577 4.86 9.60 30.72
N ALA A 578 4.39 8.41 30.32
CA ALA A 578 3.84 7.41 31.25
C ALA A 578 4.85 7.00 32.33
N SER A 579 6.14 6.82 31.99
CA SER A 579 7.21 6.51 32.95
C SER A 579 7.48 7.66 33.95
N GLN A 580 6.98 8.87 33.68
CA GLN A 580 7.01 10.04 34.55
C GLN A 580 5.68 10.23 35.31
N GLY A 581 4.74 9.29 35.16
CA GLY A 581 3.40 9.38 35.77
C GLY A 581 2.43 10.31 35.05
N ILE A 582 2.74 10.72 33.82
CA ILE A 582 1.92 11.62 33.00
C ILE A 582 1.09 10.78 32.01
N TYR A 583 -0.25 10.84 32.13
CA TYR A 583 -1.20 10.08 31.32
C TYR A 583 -2.22 11.02 30.67
N ASP A 584 -1.83 11.55 29.50
CA ASP A 584 -2.66 12.49 28.76
C ASP A 584 -3.74 11.76 27.94
N GLY A 585 -4.96 12.30 28.02
CA GLY A 585 -6.09 11.76 27.26
C GLY A 585 -6.74 10.50 27.85
N PRO A 586 -7.90 10.12 27.36
CA PRO A 586 -8.66 8.97 27.87
C PRO A 586 -7.98 7.62 27.58
N GLU A 587 -7.24 7.52 26.48
CA GLU A 587 -6.52 6.31 26.06
C GLU A 587 -5.42 5.95 27.06
N MET A 588 -4.58 6.95 27.41
CA MET A 588 -3.46 6.74 28.33
C MET A 588 -3.96 6.48 29.76
N ARG A 589 -5.04 7.16 30.20
CA ARG A 589 -5.68 6.86 31.48
C ARG A 589 -6.25 5.44 31.54
N ALA A 590 -6.80 4.94 30.44
CA ALA A 590 -7.29 3.57 30.37
C ALA A 590 -6.16 2.52 30.41
N LEU A 591 -4.93 2.90 30.09
CA LEU A 591 -3.75 2.02 30.14
C LEU A 591 -3.09 1.97 31.52
N VAL A 592 -3.42 2.86 32.46
CA VAL A 592 -2.80 2.92 33.80
C VAL A 592 -2.80 1.55 34.48
N PRO A 593 -3.91 0.77 34.53
CA PRO A 593 -3.89 -0.55 35.17
C PRO A 593 -2.93 -1.55 34.49
N LEU A 594 -2.76 -1.46 33.17
CA LEU A 594 -1.82 -2.31 32.42
C LEU A 594 -0.37 -1.93 32.75
N PHE A 595 -0.07 -0.63 32.79
CA PHE A 595 1.28 -0.13 33.05
C PHE A 595 1.69 -0.39 34.50
N GLU A 596 0.78 -0.26 35.46
CA GLU A 596 1.03 -0.64 36.86
C GLU A 596 1.40 -2.12 37.01
N ILE A 597 0.74 -3.02 36.24
CA ILE A 597 1.10 -4.43 36.23
C ILE A 597 2.48 -4.62 35.57
N GLN A 598 2.74 -3.92 34.47
CA GLN A 598 4.02 -4.00 33.76
C GLN A 598 5.17 -3.51 34.67
N GLU A 599 5.01 -2.41 35.37
CA GLU A 599 6.01 -1.87 36.30
C GLU A 599 6.21 -2.76 37.52
N ARG A 600 5.12 -3.31 38.05
CA ARG A 600 5.19 -4.23 39.22
C ARG A 600 5.92 -5.53 38.89
N TRP A 601 5.79 -6.03 37.67
CA TRP A 601 6.44 -7.30 37.25
C TRP A 601 7.77 -7.09 36.54
N SER A 602 8.02 -5.89 36.00
CA SER A 602 9.20 -5.60 35.17
C SER A 602 9.56 -4.10 35.22
N ALA A 603 9.40 -3.41 34.09
CA ALA A 603 9.59 -1.96 33.91
C ALA A 603 8.81 -1.47 32.68
N LEU A 604 8.62 -0.14 32.57
CA LEU A 604 8.13 0.49 31.36
C LEU A 604 9.31 0.86 30.43
N PRO A 605 9.26 0.52 29.14
CA PRO A 605 10.22 1.02 28.17
C PRO A 605 9.95 2.49 27.85
N SER A 606 10.98 3.21 27.44
CA SER A 606 10.88 4.61 27.01
C SER A 606 11.87 4.92 25.90
N SER A 607 11.89 6.18 25.43
CA SER A 607 12.92 6.64 24.50
C SER A 607 14.34 6.50 25.05
N ASP A 608 14.49 6.48 26.38
CA ASP A 608 15.81 6.48 27.07
C ASP A 608 16.15 5.11 27.66
N VAL A 609 15.18 4.19 27.73
CA VAL A 609 15.31 2.88 28.36
C VAL A 609 14.80 1.75 27.47
N LEU A 610 15.68 0.83 27.09
CA LEU A 610 15.31 -0.46 26.52
C LEU A 610 15.04 -1.46 27.65
N VAL A 611 13.83 -1.95 27.74
CA VAL A 611 13.49 -3.03 28.68
C VAL A 611 13.73 -4.38 28.00
N VAL A 612 14.52 -5.21 28.67
CA VAL A 612 14.83 -6.59 28.28
C VAL A 612 14.40 -7.51 29.41
N GLU A 613 13.55 -8.47 29.10
CA GLU A 613 13.03 -9.43 30.09
C GLU A 613 13.50 -10.84 29.78
N SER A 614 13.99 -11.56 30.78
CA SER A 614 14.26 -12.99 30.68
C SER A 614 13.21 -13.78 31.47
N MET A 615 12.80 -14.94 30.94
CA MET A 615 11.81 -15.81 31.56
C MET A 615 12.09 -17.28 31.24
N LYS A 616 11.94 -18.13 32.23
CA LYS A 616 11.93 -19.61 32.03
C LYS A 616 10.51 -20.14 31.95
N SER A 617 10.21 -20.93 30.94
CA SER A 617 8.94 -21.66 30.81
C SER A 617 9.17 -23.15 30.49
N ARG A 618 8.06 -23.92 30.33
CA ARG A 618 8.14 -25.32 29.85
C ARG A 618 8.66 -25.44 28.40
N GLU A 619 8.66 -24.35 27.63
CA GLU A 619 9.07 -24.35 26.24
C GLU A 619 10.55 -23.99 26.06
N GLY A 620 11.18 -23.47 27.10
CA GLY A 620 12.58 -23.05 27.11
C GLY A 620 12.82 -21.74 27.85
N TRP A 621 13.89 -21.08 27.44
CA TRP A 621 14.35 -19.80 27.96
C TRP A 621 14.03 -18.67 27.00
N HIS A 622 13.21 -17.71 27.45
CA HIS A 622 12.74 -16.57 26.66
C HIS A 622 13.58 -15.35 26.97
N LEU A 623 13.86 -14.59 25.93
CA LEU A 623 14.24 -13.18 26.00
C LEU A 623 13.18 -12.37 25.28
N PHE A 624 12.63 -11.35 25.94
CA PHE A 624 11.76 -10.35 25.33
C PHE A 624 12.46 -9.00 25.33
N ALA A 625 12.37 -8.24 24.25
CA ALA A 625 12.85 -6.87 24.18
C ALA A 625 11.81 -5.97 23.49
N TYR A 626 11.68 -4.72 23.97
CA TYR A 626 10.62 -3.81 23.56
C TYR A 626 11.16 -2.49 23.00
N PRO A 627 11.75 -2.50 21.77
CA PRO A 627 12.24 -1.28 21.14
C PRO A 627 11.14 -0.35 20.64
N PHE A 628 9.91 -0.85 20.41
CA PHE A 628 8.80 -0.10 19.81
C PHE A 628 9.18 0.53 18.46
N ALA A 629 9.82 -0.25 17.58
CA ALA A 629 10.32 0.20 16.29
C ALA A 629 9.52 -0.35 15.08
N GLY A 630 8.51 -1.16 15.33
CA GLY A 630 7.70 -1.79 14.28
C GLY A 630 8.23 -3.16 13.83
N ARG A 631 7.32 -3.99 13.34
CA ARG A 631 7.55 -5.42 13.04
C ARG A 631 8.73 -5.67 12.10
N SER A 632 8.87 -4.89 11.01
CA SER A 632 9.94 -5.08 10.03
C SER A 632 11.31 -4.91 10.68
N VAL A 633 11.49 -3.82 11.43
CA VAL A 633 12.72 -3.54 12.18
C VAL A 633 12.97 -4.62 13.23
N HIS A 634 11.93 -5.05 13.95
CA HIS A 634 12.06 -6.12 14.96
C HIS A 634 12.45 -7.47 14.34
N THR A 635 12.01 -7.76 13.10
CA THR A 635 12.43 -8.98 12.39
C THR A 635 13.94 -8.94 12.10
N GLY A 636 14.44 -7.84 11.57
CA GLY A 636 15.88 -7.65 11.34
C GLY A 636 16.67 -7.67 12.65
N LEU A 637 16.23 -6.92 13.66
CA LEU A 637 16.90 -6.81 14.95
C LEU A 637 16.96 -8.15 15.70
N ALA A 638 15.85 -8.89 15.76
CA ALA A 638 15.81 -10.20 16.43
C ALA A 638 16.72 -11.23 15.74
N SER A 639 16.74 -11.25 14.41
CA SER A 639 17.61 -12.13 13.64
C SER A 639 19.09 -11.77 13.83
N LEU A 640 19.41 -10.47 13.76
CA LEU A 640 20.75 -9.95 13.99
C LEU A 640 21.27 -10.30 15.40
N LEU A 641 20.45 -10.08 16.44
CA LEU A 641 20.83 -10.40 17.82
C LEU A 641 20.99 -11.90 18.03
N ALA A 642 20.06 -12.71 17.48
CA ALA A 642 20.17 -14.18 17.53
C ALA A 642 21.48 -14.66 16.87
N TYR A 643 21.88 -14.06 15.76
CA TYR A 643 23.13 -14.36 15.07
C TYR A 643 24.37 -13.93 15.89
N ARG A 644 24.42 -12.68 16.34
CA ARG A 644 25.53 -12.14 17.13
C ARG A 644 25.70 -12.87 18.45
N VAL A 645 24.61 -13.15 19.17
CA VAL A 645 24.67 -13.95 20.41
C VAL A 645 25.10 -15.39 20.10
N GLY A 646 24.61 -15.99 19.03
CA GLY A 646 24.98 -17.36 18.62
C GLY A 646 26.45 -17.53 18.27
N ARG A 647 27.17 -16.45 17.88
CA ARG A 647 28.62 -16.48 17.67
C ARG A 647 29.43 -16.58 18.98
N VAL A 648 28.89 -16.00 20.06
CA VAL A 648 29.52 -16.00 21.38
C VAL A 648 29.08 -17.22 22.20
N MET A 649 27.79 -17.52 22.16
CA MET A 649 27.16 -18.67 22.86
C MET A 649 26.39 -19.50 21.84
N PRO A 650 26.94 -20.62 21.35
CA PRO A 650 26.26 -21.49 20.39
C PRO A 650 24.90 -21.95 20.89
N SER A 651 23.84 -21.42 20.31
CA SER A 651 22.47 -21.78 20.61
C SER A 651 21.58 -21.55 19.38
N THR A 652 20.45 -22.24 19.33
CA THR A 652 19.43 -22.01 18.29
C THR A 652 18.26 -21.26 18.87
N PHE A 653 17.77 -20.25 18.15
CA PHE A 653 16.68 -19.39 18.60
C PHE A 653 15.44 -19.56 17.73
N SER A 654 14.27 -19.70 18.38
CA SER A 654 13.00 -19.42 17.72
C SER A 654 12.65 -17.96 17.93
N VAL A 655 12.28 -17.26 16.83
CA VAL A 655 11.99 -15.83 16.84
C VAL A 655 10.48 -15.61 16.72
N ALA A 656 9.93 -14.69 17.53
CA ALA A 656 8.59 -14.13 17.32
C ALA A 656 8.66 -12.61 17.41
N VAL A 657 7.89 -11.92 16.55
CA VAL A 657 7.91 -10.46 16.46
C VAL A 657 6.51 -9.87 16.38
N ASN A 658 6.33 -8.69 16.96
CA ASN A 658 5.18 -7.82 16.72
C ASN A 658 5.64 -6.36 16.52
N ASP A 659 4.72 -5.41 16.48
CA ASP A 659 5.06 -4.00 16.26
C ASP A 659 5.72 -3.32 17.48
N TYR A 660 5.69 -3.97 18.65
CA TYR A 660 6.16 -3.40 19.92
C TYR A 660 7.48 -3.98 20.40
N GLY A 661 7.79 -5.23 19.99
CA GLY A 661 9.00 -5.92 20.42
C GLY A 661 9.20 -7.26 19.72
N PHE A 662 10.15 -8.03 20.25
CA PHE A 662 10.45 -9.37 19.76
C PHE A 662 10.76 -10.35 20.93
N GLU A 663 10.65 -11.63 20.65
CA GLU A 663 10.99 -12.76 21.51
C GLU A 663 12.07 -13.59 20.84
N LEU A 664 13.12 -13.92 21.61
CA LEU A 664 14.06 -15.01 21.29
C LEU A 664 13.82 -16.14 22.29
N LEU A 665 13.53 -17.34 21.78
CA LEU A 665 13.34 -18.54 22.60
C LEU A 665 14.46 -19.54 22.33
N ALA A 666 15.23 -19.85 23.38
CA ALA A 666 16.27 -20.85 23.35
C ALA A 666 15.81 -22.14 24.06
N PRO A 667 16.18 -23.36 23.60
CA PRO A 667 15.89 -24.61 24.28
C PRO A 667 16.71 -24.78 25.56
N GLU A 668 17.91 -24.20 25.60
CA GLU A 668 18.86 -24.28 26.70
C GLU A 668 19.05 -22.93 27.41
N PRO A 669 19.56 -22.93 28.66
CA PRO A 669 19.85 -21.69 29.37
C PRO A 669 20.82 -20.80 28.60
N VAL A 670 20.49 -19.52 28.51
CA VAL A 670 21.36 -18.47 27.94
C VAL A 670 21.54 -17.42 29.03
N ASP A 671 22.80 -17.07 29.32
CA ASP A 671 23.11 -15.95 30.18
C ASP A 671 23.00 -14.65 29.37
N TRP A 672 21.75 -14.17 29.30
CA TRP A 672 21.42 -12.96 28.53
C TRP A 672 22.08 -11.72 29.12
N GLU A 673 22.23 -11.65 30.43
CA GLU A 673 22.84 -10.49 31.07
C GLU A 673 24.33 -10.39 30.69
N ALA A 674 25.03 -11.51 30.75
CA ALA A 674 26.39 -11.59 30.26
C ALA A 674 26.51 -11.33 28.76
N ALA A 675 25.55 -11.82 27.95
CA ALA A 675 25.54 -11.56 26.50
C ALA A 675 25.35 -10.07 26.16
N PHE A 676 24.54 -9.36 26.94
CA PHE A 676 24.32 -7.91 26.75
C PHE A 676 25.38 -7.06 27.42
N ALA A 677 26.03 -7.56 28.51
CA ALA A 677 27.10 -6.87 29.21
C ALA A 677 28.48 -7.10 28.60
N ALA A 678 28.64 -8.21 27.88
CA ALA A 678 29.88 -8.48 27.16
C ALA A 678 30.02 -7.45 26.05
N GLU A 679 30.89 -6.45 26.28
CA GLU A 679 31.69 -5.93 25.17
C GLU A 679 32.37 -7.18 24.62
N THR A 680 31.71 -7.81 23.68
CA THR A 680 32.08 -9.12 23.18
C THR A 680 33.50 -9.02 22.65
N GLY A 681 34.40 -9.87 23.10
CA GLY A 681 35.74 -9.97 22.55
C GLY A 681 35.81 -10.39 21.06
N ALA A 682 34.70 -10.23 20.35
CA ALA A 682 34.53 -10.09 18.94
C ALA A 682 34.44 -8.57 18.64
N ASP A 683 35.09 -8.11 17.59
CA ASP A 683 35.24 -6.70 17.19
C ASP A 683 33.94 -5.88 17.03
N VAL A 684 32.75 -6.41 17.35
CA VAL A 684 31.43 -5.78 17.11
C VAL A 684 30.49 -5.99 18.30
N GLY A 685 30.00 -4.92 18.90
CA GLY A 685 28.98 -4.95 19.95
C GLY A 685 27.59 -5.37 19.42
N LEU A 686 26.67 -5.79 20.32
CA LEU A 686 25.34 -6.31 19.93
C LEU A 686 24.52 -5.30 19.12
N PHE A 687 24.65 -4.00 19.39
CA PHE A 687 23.94 -2.92 18.73
C PHE A 687 24.78 -2.11 17.76
N ASP A 688 26.03 -2.53 17.48
CA ASP A 688 26.88 -1.84 16.53
C ASP A 688 26.33 -1.88 15.12
N THR A 689 26.60 -0.83 14.37
CA THR A 689 26.23 -0.73 12.97
C THR A 689 27.33 -1.21 12.03
N ASP A 690 28.52 -1.50 12.56
CA ASP A 690 29.61 -2.08 11.79
C ASP A 690 29.24 -3.50 11.36
N HIS A 691 29.61 -3.85 10.13
CA HIS A 691 29.23 -5.13 9.50
C HIS A 691 27.71 -5.44 9.46
N LEU A 692 26.84 -4.42 9.67
CA LEU A 692 25.38 -4.62 9.75
C LEU A 692 24.82 -5.39 8.55
N LEU A 693 25.23 -5.02 7.34
CA LEU A 693 24.72 -5.65 6.12
C LEU A 693 25.14 -7.13 6.04
N GLU A 694 26.39 -7.44 6.33
CA GLU A 694 26.93 -8.80 6.32
C GLU A 694 26.24 -9.66 7.37
N ASP A 695 26.18 -9.17 8.61
CA ASP A 695 25.53 -9.87 9.72
C ASP A 695 24.04 -10.12 9.47
N VAL A 696 23.31 -9.15 8.87
CA VAL A 696 21.91 -9.32 8.52
C VAL A 696 21.73 -10.36 7.43
N LEU A 697 22.56 -10.36 6.40
CA LEU A 697 22.52 -11.36 5.32
C LEU A 697 22.80 -12.77 5.84
N ASP A 698 23.78 -12.91 6.74
CA ASP A 698 24.15 -14.17 7.35
C ASP A 698 23.10 -14.67 8.37
N SER A 699 22.49 -13.73 9.13
CA SER A 699 21.49 -14.05 10.18
C SER A 699 20.17 -14.55 9.64
N LEU A 700 19.80 -14.08 8.46
CA LEU A 700 18.56 -14.45 7.79
C LEU A 700 18.84 -15.57 6.79
N ASN A 701 17.87 -16.42 6.53
CA ASN A 701 17.89 -17.24 5.32
C ASN A 701 17.61 -16.31 4.11
N ALA A 702 18.55 -15.35 3.91
CA ALA A 702 18.45 -14.28 2.93
C ALA A 702 18.18 -14.84 1.53
N THR A 703 18.76 -15.99 1.22
CA THR A 703 18.51 -16.73 -0.04
C THR A 703 17.04 -17.07 -0.21
N GLN A 704 16.33 -17.52 0.83
CA GLN A 704 14.92 -17.89 0.74
C GLN A 704 14.02 -16.66 0.57
N LEU A 705 14.30 -15.58 1.30
CA LEU A 705 13.58 -14.30 1.18
C LEU A 705 13.81 -13.69 -0.20
N SER A 706 15.06 -13.65 -0.66
CA SER A 706 15.42 -13.15 -2.00
C SER A 706 14.76 -14.00 -3.11
N GLN A 707 14.68 -15.33 -2.96
CA GLN A 707 13.96 -16.20 -3.88
C GLN A 707 12.45 -15.91 -3.93
N GLN A 708 11.84 -15.59 -2.77
CA GLN A 708 10.44 -15.18 -2.73
C GLN A 708 10.22 -13.84 -3.42
N ARG A 709 11.07 -12.85 -3.16
CA ARG A 709 11.00 -11.54 -3.80
C ARG A 709 11.31 -11.63 -5.30
N PHE A 710 12.28 -12.44 -5.69
CA PHE A 710 12.64 -12.67 -7.09
C PHE A 710 11.47 -13.15 -7.95
N ARG A 711 10.45 -13.79 -7.40
CA ARG A 711 9.23 -14.14 -8.13
C ARG A 711 8.51 -12.92 -8.71
N GLU A 712 8.40 -11.85 -7.93
CA GLU A 712 7.81 -10.59 -8.40
C GLU A 712 8.69 -9.96 -9.46
N VAL A 713 9.98 -9.86 -9.18
CA VAL A 713 10.99 -9.30 -10.08
C VAL A 713 11.00 -10.04 -11.42
N ALA A 714 11.02 -11.38 -11.39
CA ALA A 714 11.03 -12.21 -12.60
C ALA A 714 9.74 -12.06 -13.46
N ARG A 715 8.59 -11.86 -12.81
CA ARG A 715 7.32 -11.62 -13.50
C ARG A 715 7.29 -10.23 -14.15
N ILE A 716 7.69 -9.19 -13.44
CA ILE A 716 7.74 -7.81 -13.99
C ILE A 716 8.76 -7.74 -15.13
N ALA A 717 9.93 -8.34 -14.96
CA ALA A 717 10.96 -8.43 -15.98
C ALA A 717 10.57 -9.29 -17.21
N GLY A 718 9.42 -9.98 -17.16
CA GLY A 718 8.93 -10.81 -18.29
C GLY A 718 9.66 -12.14 -18.47
N LEU A 719 10.34 -12.65 -17.44
CA LEU A 719 10.94 -13.99 -17.44
C LEU A 719 9.90 -15.09 -17.30
N VAL A 720 8.85 -14.84 -16.54
CA VAL A 720 7.78 -15.80 -16.25
C VAL A 720 6.45 -15.30 -16.81
N PHE A 721 5.95 -16.01 -17.84
CA PHE A 721 4.65 -15.72 -18.43
C PHE A 721 3.55 -16.54 -17.74
N GLN A 722 2.46 -15.89 -17.32
CA GLN A 722 1.36 -16.49 -16.55
C GLN A 722 0.39 -17.36 -17.38
N GLY A 723 0.50 -17.35 -18.70
CA GLY A 723 -0.41 -18.01 -19.62
C GLY A 723 -1.36 -17.06 -20.36
N TYR A 724 -2.05 -17.61 -21.35
CA TYR A 724 -3.07 -16.88 -22.10
C TYR A 724 -4.41 -16.86 -21.35
N PRO A 725 -5.32 -15.92 -21.65
CA PRO A 725 -6.68 -15.95 -21.11
C PRO A 725 -7.35 -17.31 -21.34
N GLY A 726 -7.83 -17.94 -20.26
CA GLY A 726 -8.39 -19.30 -20.31
C GLY A 726 -7.38 -20.44 -20.13
N GLN A 727 -6.08 -20.17 -20.16
CA GLN A 727 -4.99 -21.13 -19.97
C GLN A 727 -3.95 -20.58 -18.97
N HIS A 728 -4.40 -20.14 -17.79
CA HIS A 728 -3.52 -19.62 -16.75
C HIS A 728 -2.72 -20.75 -16.09
N LYS A 729 -1.42 -20.52 -15.91
CA LYS A 729 -0.56 -21.39 -15.10
C LYS A 729 -0.97 -21.31 -13.63
N SER A 730 -0.96 -22.45 -12.95
CA SER A 730 -1.18 -22.47 -11.48
C SER A 730 -0.05 -21.75 -10.75
N MET A 731 -0.31 -21.32 -9.50
CA MET A 731 0.71 -20.69 -8.66
C MET A 731 1.93 -21.61 -8.48
N ARG A 732 1.73 -22.91 -8.33
CA ARG A 732 2.83 -23.90 -8.24
C ARG A 732 3.73 -23.88 -9.47
N GLN A 733 3.15 -23.82 -10.67
CA GLN A 733 3.92 -23.74 -11.92
C GLN A 733 4.69 -22.43 -12.06
N VAL A 734 4.07 -21.31 -11.69
CA VAL A 734 4.72 -19.98 -11.68
C VAL A 734 5.85 -19.95 -10.66
N GLN A 735 5.63 -20.51 -9.47
CA GLN A 735 6.62 -20.60 -8.42
C GLN A 735 7.80 -21.49 -8.81
N ALA A 736 7.54 -22.68 -9.37
CA ALA A 736 8.57 -23.59 -9.84
C ALA A 736 9.44 -22.95 -10.95
N SER A 737 8.81 -22.25 -11.90
CA SER A 737 9.52 -21.53 -12.97
C SER A 737 10.41 -20.41 -12.39
N SER A 738 9.89 -19.60 -11.47
CA SER A 738 10.64 -18.49 -10.85
C SER A 738 11.81 -19.00 -10.00
N SER A 739 11.61 -20.10 -9.27
CA SER A 739 12.67 -20.72 -8.46
C SER A 739 13.78 -21.29 -9.34
N LEU A 740 13.41 -21.90 -10.49
CA LEU A 740 14.40 -22.39 -11.45
C LEU A 740 15.27 -21.23 -11.99
N PHE A 741 14.67 -20.10 -12.40
CA PHE A 741 15.44 -18.94 -12.87
C PHE A 741 16.36 -18.40 -11.79
N PHE A 742 15.88 -18.31 -10.54
CA PHE A 742 16.68 -17.87 -9.42
C PHE A 742 17.95 -18.73 -9.25
N GLU A 743 17.78 -20.06 -9.22
CA GLU A 743 18.90 -20.98 -9.06
C GLU A 743 19.86 -20.97 -10.27
N VAL A 744 19.32 -20.88 -11.50
CA VAL A 744 20.13 -20.79 -12.72
C VAL A 744 20.96 -19.51 -12.73
N PHE A 745 20.37 -18.36 -12.42
CA PHE A 745 21.11 -17.09 -12.38
C PHE A 745 22.14 -17.09 -11.25
N ARG A 746 21.78 -17.53 -10.06
CA ARG A 746 22.72 -17.61 -8.94
C ARG A 746 23.95 -18.46 -9.25
N LYS A 747 23.75 -19.57 -9.98
CA LYS A 747 24.82 -20.52 -10.30
C LYS A 747 25.65 -20.11 -11.53
N HIS A 748 25.02 -19.52 -12.55
CA HIS A 748 25.63 -19.33 -13.87
C HIS A 748 25.67 -17.87 -14.34
N ASP A 749 25.08 -16.94 -13.60
CA ASP A 749 25.01 -15.51 -13.92
C ASP A 749 24.88 -14.71 -12.61
N SER A 750 25.84 -14.90 -11.69
CA SER A 750 25.83 -14.29 -10.35
C SER A 750 25.85 -12.76 -10.36
N GLY A 751 26.31 -12.13 -11.45
CA GLY A 751 26.25 -10.69 -11.68
C GLY A 751 24.92 -10.17 -12.22
N ASN A 752 23.87 -11.01 -12.26
CA ASN A 752 22.56 -10.61 -12.77
C ASN A 752 21.89 -9.57 -11.85
N LEU A 753 21.65 -8.37 -12.38
CA LEU A 753 21.09 -7.25 -11.61
C LEU A 753 19.70 -7.49 -11.06
N LEU A 754 18.93 -8.44 -11.59
CA LEU A 754 17.63 -8.83 -11.01
C LEU A 754 17.78 -9.62 -9.70
N LEU A 755 18.87 -10.38 -9.53
CA LEU A 755 19.18 -11.03 -8.25
C LEU A 755 19.54 -9.97 -7.21
N THR A 756 20.46 -9.08 -7.55
CA THR A 756 20.88 -7.96 -6.68
C THR A 756 19.70 -7.07 -6.32
N GLN A 757 18.79 -6.82 -7.26
CA GLN A 757 17.55 -6.09 -6.99
C GLN A 757 16.67 -6.84 -5.98
N ALA A 758 16.48 -8.16 -6.15
CA ALA A 758 15.64 -8.93 -5.23
C ALA A 758 16.20 -8.90 -3.80
N GLU A 759 17.52 -9.01 -3.64
CA GLU A 759 18.20 -8.88 -2.35
C GLU A 759 18.03 -7.49 -1.75
N ARG A 760 18.26 -6.44 -2.54
CA ARG A 760 18.09 -5.06 -2.11
C ARG A 760 16.64 -4.78 -1.69
N GLU A 761 15.64 -5.26 -2.44
CA GLU A 761 14.24 -5.07 -2.08
C GLU A 761 13.84 -5.79 -0.79
N VAL A 762 14.43 -6.94 -0.47
CA VAL A 762 14.27 -7.59 0.85
C VAL A 762 14.82 -6.70 1.94
N LEU A 763 16.03 -6.19 1.78
CA LEU A 763 16.70 -5.35 2.78
C LEU A 763 15.94 -4.02 3.00
N GLU A 764 15.53 -3.35 1.92
CA GLU A 764 14.90 -2.02 1.98
C GLU A 764 13.41 -2.09 2.36
N GLN A 765 12.65 -3.06 1.85
CA GLN A 765 11.19 -3.10 1.98
C GLN A 765 10.68 -4.06 3.04
N GLU A 766 11.35 -5.21 3.26
CA GLU A 766 10.90 -6.19 4.25
C GLU A 766 11.56 -5.95 5.61
N LEU A 767 12.83 -5.57 5.63
CA LEU A 767 13.61 -5.34 6.85
C LEU A 767 13.77 -3.86 7.20
N GLU A 768 13.43 -2.96 6.28
CA GLU A 768 13.62 -1.51 6.47
C GLU A 768 15.05 -1.18 6.97
N LEU A 769 16.08 -1.65 6.26
CA LEU A 769 17.47 -1.65 6.71
C LEU A 769 17.97 -0.28 7.21
N THR A 770 17.57 0.81 6.57
CA THR A 770 17.88 2.17 7.01
C THR A 770 17.30 2.42 8.41
N ARG A 771 16.03 2.08 8.61
CA ARG A 771 15.35 2.24 9.90
C ARG A 771 15.91 1.28 10.96
N LEU A 772 16.33 0.08 10.56
CA LEU A 772 17.03 -0.86 11.44
C LEU A 772 18.34 -0.25 11.93
N ARG A 773 19.15 0.36 11.02
CA ARG A 773 20.38 1.06 11.38
C ARG A 773 20.12 2.21 12.35
N ASP A 774 19.15 3.08 12.05
CA ASP A 774 18.79 4.19 12.91
C ASP A 774 18.35 3.68 14.31
N THR A 775 17.58 2.59 14.35
CA THR A 775 17.18 1.95 15.61
C THR A 775 18.38 1.41 16.38
N LEU A 776 19.36 0.80 15.73
CA LEU A 776 20.59 0.33 16.40
C LEU A 776 21.36 1.49 17.01
N VAL A 777 21.54 2.59 16.27
CA VAL A 777 22.18 3.81 16.77
C VAL A 777 21.43 4.36 18.01
N GLU A 778 20.10 4.40 17.95
CA GLU A 778 19.27 4.81 19.09
C GLU A 778 19.44 3.85 20.29
N LEU A 779 19.45 2.54 20.06
CA LEU A 779 19.55 1.53 21.10
C LEU A 779 20.93 1.51 21.77
N HIS A 780 22.00 1.79 21.02
CA HIS A 780 23.35 1.91 21.56
C HIS A 780 23.46 3.01 22.63
N GLY A 781 22.69 4.09 22.48
CA GLY A 781 22.64 5.20 23.44
C GLY A 781 21.67 5.01 24.61
N ARG A 782 20.84 3.94 24.62
CA ARG A 782 19.84 3.72 25.66
C ARG A 782 20.38 2.91 26.85
N ARG A 783 19.90 3.23 28.03
CA ARG A 783 20.11 2.36 29.21
C ARG A 783 19.30 1.06 29.04
N ILE A 784 19.95 -0.09 29.20
CA ILE A 784 19.27 -1.38 29.20
C ILE A 784 18.78 -1.69 30.63
N ALA A 785 17.48 -1.87 30.78
CA ALA A 785 16.85 -2.37 32.02
C ALA A 785 16.60 -3.86 31.89
N PHE A 786 17.53 -4.68 32.36
CA PHE A 786 17.40 -6.13 32.38
C PHE A 786 16.51 -6.57 33.56
N ARG A 787 15.55 -7.45 33.31
CA ARG A 787 14.60 -7.97 34.30
C ARG A 787 14.37 -9.47 34.15
N GLU A 788 14.60 -10.20 35.21
CA GLU A 788 14.17 -11.60 35.27
C GLU A 788 12.71 -11.65 35.76
N VAL A 789 11.83 -12.23 34.93
CA VAL A 789 10.39 -12.30 35.22
C VAL A 789 9.91 -13.73 35.38
N LYS A 790 9.02 -13.95 36.35
CA LYS A 790 8.48 -15.28 36.67
C LYS A 790 7.36 -15.74 35.73
N ARG A 791 6.77 -14.80 34.97
CA ARG A 791 5.63 -14.98 34.06
C ARG A 791 5.64 -13.96 32.95
N ALA A 792 4.88 -14.22 31.90
CA ALA A 792 4.73 -13.25 30.80
C ALA A 792 4.12 -11.95 31.32
N THR A 793 4.77 -10.85 31.02
CA THR A 793 4.30 -9.49 31.32
C THR A 793 3.22 -9.06 30.32
N PRO A 794 2.48 -7.97 30.59
CA PRO A 794 1.55 -7.39 29.60
C PRO A 794 2.16 -7.16 28.23
N PHE A 795 3.47 -6.84 28.13
CA PHE A 795 4.15 -6.63 26.84
C PHE A 795 4.71 -7.93 26.26
N GLY A 796 5.12 -8.89 27.09
CA GLY A 796 5.64 -10.20 26.63
C GLY A 796 4.54 -11.15 26.16
N PHE A 797 3.36 -11.10 26.77
CA PHE A 797 2.25 -11.99 26.43
C PHE A 797 1.81 -11.92 24.94
N PRO A 798 1.67 -10.74 24.31
CA PRO A 798 1.36 -10.63 22.89
C PRO A 798 2.38 -11.32 21.97
N LEU A 799 3.66 -11.32 22.33
CA LEU A 799 4.74 -11.99 21.58
C LEU A 799 4.59 -13.52 21.68
N MET A 800 4.33 -14.05 22.87
CA MET A 800 4.04 -15.48 23.03
C MET A 800 2.81 -15.91 22.23
N VAL A 801 1.75 -15.10 22.22
CA VAL A 801 0.55 -15.37 21.39
C VAL A 801 0.87 -15.35 19.90
N ALA A 802 1.72 -14.44 19.44
CA ALA A 802 2.16 -14.36 18.04
C ALA A 802 2.88 -15.66 17.63
N ARG A 803 3.78 -16.18 18.47
CA ARG A 803 4.50 -17.45 18.24
C ARG A 803 3.56 -18.66 18.19
N PHE A 804 2.55 -18.73 19.06
CA PHE A 804 1.59 -19.83 19.03
C PHE A 804 0.74 -19.84 17.76
N ARG A 805 0.41 -18.68 17.18
CA ARG A 805 -0.36 -18.58 15.94
C ARG A 805 0.35 -19.17 14.73
N GLU A 806 1.66 -19.24 14.77
CA GLU A 806 2.44 -19.86 13.69
C GLU A 806 2.43 -21.40 13.76
N LYS A 807 2.25 -21.97 14.96
CA LYS A 807 2.40 -23.41 15.23
C LYS A 807 1.09 -24.22 15.36
N VAL A 808 -0.07 -23.61 15.62
CA VAL A 808 -1.31 -24.33 16.00
C VAL A 808 -2.53 -23.91 15.21
N SER A 809 -3.48 -24.83 14.97
CA SER A 809 -4.78 -24.52 14.35
C SER A 809 -5.64 -23.58 15.22
N THR A 810 -6.42 -22.70 14.56
CA THR A 810 -7.07 -21.53 15.17
C THR A 810 -7.97 -21.81 16.37
N GLU A 811 -8.67 -22.94 16.40
CA GLU A 811 -9.68 -23.27 17.44
C GLU A 811 -9.02 -23.68 18.76
N LYS A 812 -7.98 -24.53 18.72
CA LYS A 812 -7.20 -24.91 19.91
C LYS A 812 -6.35 -23.76 20.45
N LEU A 813 -5.99 -22.82 19.61
CA LEU A 813 -5.21 -21.65 19.98
C LEU A 813 -6.01 -20.68 20.83
N ASN A 814 -7.24 -20.33 20.44
CA ASN A 814 -8.10 -19.41 21.18
C ASN A 814 -8.37 -19.91 22.60
N ASP A 815 -8.62 -21.20 22.78
CA ASP A 815 -8.84 -21.79 24.10
C ASP A 815 -7.57 -21.74 24.97
N ARG A 816 -6.41 -21.98 24.37
CA ARG A 816 -5.10 -21.90 25.08
C ARG A 816 -4.80 -20.45 25.49
N VAL A 817 -4.96 -19.51 24.59
CA VAL A 817 -4.74 -18.08 24.86
C VAL A 817 -5.70 -17.57 25.94
N ALA A 818 -6.98 -17.93 25.86
CA ALA A 818 -7.98 -17.53 26.86
C ALA A 818 -7.68 -18.12 28.25
N ARG A 819 -7.16 -19.34 28.34
CA ARG A 819 -6.75 -19.94 29.61
C ARG A 819 -5.53 -19.21 30.20
N MET A 820 -4.50 -18.99 29.39
CA MET A 820 -3.29 -18.25 29.82
C MET A 820 -3.64 -16.82 30.28
N LEU A 821 -4.51 -16.13 29.56
CA LEU A 821 -4.94 -14.79 29.93
C LEU A 821 -5.65 -14.79 31.29
N ARG A 822 -6.58 -15.74 31.56
CA ARG A 822 -7.24 -15.91 32.86
C ARG A 822 -6.26 -16.15 34.01
N GLU A 823 -5.21 -16.96 33.77
CA GLU A 823 -4.17 -17.22 34.76
C GLU A 823 -3.36 -15.94 35.07
N LEU A 824 -3.02 -15.18 34.06
CA LEU A 824 -2.29 -13.90 34.19
C LEU A 824 -3.16 -12.83 34.88
N GLU A 825 -4.44 -12.72 34.54
CA GLU A 825 -5.39 -11.80 35.20
C GLU A 825 -5.59 -12.12 36.68
N LYS A 826 -5.71 -13.40 37.04
CA LYS A 826 -5.74 -13.82 38.45
C LYS A 826 -4.47 -13.42 39.19
N ALA A 827 -3.31 -13.60 38.56
CA ALA A 827 -2.04 -13.22 39.14
C ALA A 827 -1.81 -11.70 39.23
N ALA A 828 -2.44 -10.93 38.38
CA ALA A 828 -2.41 -9.47 38.39
C ALA A 828 -3.30 -8.87 39.50
N ALA A 829 -4.41 -9.57 39.83
CA ALA A 829 -5.33 -9.19 40.90
C ALA A 829 -4.81 -9.59 42.32
N ALA A 830 -3.85 -10.52 42.42
CA ALA A 830 -3.17 -10.89 43.66
C ALA A 830 -1.94 -10.01 43.90
#